data_70b92d544d21d9ff7a79c3e4493d54f5
#
_entry.id   70b92d544d21d9ff7a79c3e4493d54f5
#
_cell.length_a   1.000
_cell.length_b   1.000
_cell.length_c   1.000
_cell.angle_alpha   90.00
_cell.angle_beta   90.00
_cell.angle_gamma   90.00
#
_symmetry.space_group_name_H-M   'P 1'
#
loop_
_entity.id
_entity.type
_entity.pdbx_description
1 polymer ?
#
loop_
_entity_poly.entity_id
_entity_poly.type
_entity_poly.pdbx_seq_one_letter_code
_entity_poly.pdbx_strand_id
1 'polypeptide(L)'
;MTVAGIAPPRPAASVWLAGYQAARTRFPPRPAAAEWPATAQTREQVAERLTGLLPGSASGLEALLDWLAGQDGGSWQQRWLASGADAAGPPWWQVARDWLRRSGRPVPAVAALVSALIAAICADIVRPSVAWLVAGNRDHRELARAIAAFRDPDGFGRLRAVCDSDPAVPETARGHTLRRAAVIVAAKGGMLPDIEIGDVLELLDTEASVHGAARGDSAACYRLLRQAGIFGAAAPARLRELRTAGQRTPEEMIDRHNLACQPVRDLLVDYLRERQPAMDYGSLETLARRLGMFWADLEAHHPGIDSLHLSAEIADGWKQRMRTKQQTITSAAGGKTVIEAERICHREFLTPVRAFYLDLAQWAVDDPGRWGPWVAPCPVGRADTIQGKVQRHRKSRMDARTRERLPVLPVLVASAARQHADARALLQAARGTRPGDVITAAGAALIRSETKPAAVSVWAGDPATGKRRNLTAEEDRAFWAWATVEVLRATGIRAEELVQLSHHSFVQYRLPGTGELVPLLQIVPSKTDAERLLVISPELADVLSAIISRVRGTSHAVPLVAAYDDHERVWLPPAPVLFQRRIGAEDRAIPAATIRKLLAAALARTGLTDPAGEPLHYTPHDFRRMFLTDAIMNGLPPHIAQIIAGHRDINVTLGYKAVYPDEAIQAHLAFLARRRALRPTEEYRTPTDAEWEEFLGHFERRKVATGTCGRAFATPCVHEHSCLRCALHWPDPAQRDRIAEIRENLTARIAEADREGWLGEAEGLKISLAGANDKLAQIDRRTRTPGPVGLGMPALSQVSGRL
;
A
#
# COMPACT_ATOMS: atom_id res chain seq x y z
N MET A 1 -49.30 7.56 -27.77
CA MET A 1 -48.49 7.69 -26.58
C MET A 1 -47.18 6.97 -26.82
N THR A 2 -46.15 7.71 -27.09
CA THR A 2 -44.80 7.24 -27.42
C THR A 2 -44.19 6.62 -26.20
N VAL A 3 -43.85 5.33 -26.24
CA VAL A 3 -43.11 4.63 -25.19
C VAL A 3 -41.72 5.29 -25.12
N ALA A 4 -41.47 6.00 -24.04
CA ALA A 4 -40.13 6.52 -23.74
C ALA A 4 -39.16 5.34 -23.66
N GLY A 5 -38.29 5.23 -24.67
CA GLY A 5 -37.20 4.27 -24.68
C GLY A 5 -36.33 4.52 -23.46
N ILE A 6 -36.27 3.51 -22.60
CA ILE A 6 -35.25 3.46 -21.54
C ILE A 6 -33.91 3.40 -22.26
N ALA A 7 -33.16 4.49 -22.23
CA ALA A 7 -31.81 4.53 -22.75
C ALA A 7 -31.02 3.42 -22.06
N PRO A 8 -30.18 2.66 -22.79
CA PRO A 8 -29.33 1.66 -22.17
C PRO A 8 -28.49 2.36 -21.08
N PRO A 9 -28.35 1.77 -19.88
CA PRO A 9 -27.56 2.38 -18.82
C PRO A 9 -26.16 2.62 -19.37
N ARG A 10 -25.69 3.86 -19.32
CA ARG A 10 -24.29 4.19 -19.60
C ARG A 10 -23.45 3.22 -18.76
N PRO A 11 -22.48 2.53 -19.35
CA PRO A 11 -21.56 1.74 -18.57
C PRO A 11 -20.83 2.73 -17.66
N ALA A 12 -21.23 2.81 -16.42
CA ALA A 12 -20.34 3.30 -15.38
C ALA A 12 -19.14 2.39 -15.47
N ALA A 13 -18.02 2.91 -15.96
CA ALA A 13 -16.74 2.21 -15.91
C ALA A 13 -16.50 1.92 -14.43
N SER A 14 -16.95 0.78 -13.97
CA SER A 14 -16.94 0.44 -12.56
C SER A 14 -15.47 0.23 -12.21
N VAL A 15 -15.02 0.93 -11.18
CA VAL A 15 -13.73 0.69 -10.51
C VAL A 15 -13.55 -0.82 -10.23
N TRP A 16 -14.65 -1.56 -10.19
CA TRP A 16 -14.69 -3.00 -10.00
C TRP A 16 -14.14 -3.78 -11.22
N LEU A 17 -14.52 -3.41 -12.44
CA LEU A 17 -14.04 -4.01 -13.70
C LEU A 17 -12.54 -3.86 -13.91
N ALA A 18 -11.98 -2.68 -13.65
CA ALA A 18 -10.55 -2.42 -13.82
C ALA A 18 -9.69 -3.38 -12.98
N GLY A 19 -10.20 -3.83 -11.81
CA GLY A 19 -9.48 -4.75 -10.95
C GLY A 19 -9.46 -6.21 -11.42
N TYR A 20 -10.35 -6.63 -12.33
CA TYR A 20 -10.45 -8.05 -12.79
C TYR A 20 -10.11 -8.24 -14.26
N GLN A 21 -9.64 -7.20 -14.95
CA GLN A 21 -9.36 -7.27 -16.39
C GLN A 21 -8.35 -8.40 -16.73
N ALA A 22 -7.24 -8.47 -16.01
CA ALA A 22 -6.23 -9.50 -16.20
C ALA A 22 -6.79 -10.92 -15.89
N ALA A 23 -7.65 -11.02 -14.87
CA ALA A 23 -8.29 -12.29 -14.54
C ALA A 23 -9.25 -12.75 -15.63
N ARG A 24 -9.98 -11.86 -16.28
CA ARG A 24 -10.87 -12.21 -17.41
C ARG A 24 -10.11 -12.71 -18.63
N THR A 25 -8.91 -12.20 -18.88
CA THR A 25 -8.02 -12.72 -19.92
C THR A 25 -7.50 -14.11 -19.58
N ARG A 26 -7.12 -14.34 -18.33
CA ARG A 26 -6.62 -15.64 -17.83
C ARG A 26 -7.73 -16.69 -17.70
N PHE A 27 -8.92 -16.26 -17.34
CA PHE A 27 -10.12 -17.08 -17.16
C PHE A 27 -11.25 -16.49 -18.01
N PRO A 28 -11.28 -16.77 -19.33
CA PRO A 28 -12.37 -16.28 -20.17
C PRO A 28 -13.68 -16.98 -19.78
N PRO A 29 -14.83 -16.32 -19.90
CA PRO A 29 -16.10 -16.98 -19.71
C PRO A 29 -16.34 -17.98 -20.84
N ARG A 30 -17.05 -19.05 -20.54
CA ARG A 30 -17.51 -19.98 -21.58
C ARG A 30 -18.36 -19.21 -22.58
N PRO A 31 -18.19 -19.44 -23.90
CA PRO A 31 -19.09 -18.88 -24.89
C PRO A 31 -20.50 -19.47 -24.69
N ALA A 32 -21.53 -18.66 -24.87
CA ALA A 32 -22.86 -19.20 -25.06
C ALA A 32 -22.87 -19.91 -26.42
N ALA A 33 -23.05 -21.21 -26.44
CA ALA A 33 -23.17 -21.93 -27.71
C ALA A 33 -24.36 -21.36 -28.50
N ALA A 34 -24.17 -21.08 -29.77
CA ALA A 34 -25.25 -20.63 -30.64
C ALA A 34 -26.29 -21.75 -30.84
N GLU A 35 -25.82 -22.97 -30.95
CA GLU A 35 -26.64 -24.15 -31.22
C GLU A 35 -26.24 -25.32 -30.28
N TRP A 36 -27.23 -26.09 -29.83
CA TRP A 36 -27.07 -27.29 -29.03
C TRP A 36 -28.24 -28.25 -29.33
N PRO A 37 -28.19 -29.55 -29.01
CA PRO A 37 -29.18 -30.56 -29.45
C PRO A 37 -30.64 -30.21 -29.15
N ALA A 38 -30.93 -29.64 -27.98
CA ALA A 38 -32.29 -29.28 -27.59
C ALA A 38 -32.89 -28.10 -28.41
N THR A 39 -32.07 -27.17 -28.90
CA THR A 39 -32.54 -25.99 -29.67
C THR A 39 -32.97 -26.37 -31.09
N ALA A 40 -32.56 -27.51 -31.63
CA ALA A 40 -32.90 -28.05 -32.92
C ALA A 40 -34.17 -28.99 -32.93
N GLN A 41 -34.76 -29.24 -31.75
CA GLN A 41 -35.91 -30.15 -31.63
C GLN A 41 -37.16 -29.57 -32.32
N THR A 42 -38.02 -30.51 -32.82
CA THR A 42 -39.31 -30.11 -33.40
C THR A 42 -40.23 -29.56 -32.33
N ARG A 43 -41.32 -28.86 -32.78
CA ARG A 43 -42.31 -28.27 -31.86
C ARG A 43 -42.94 -29.37 -30.96
N GLU A 44 -43.25 -30.54 -31.52
CA GLU A 44 -43.86 -31.67 -30.83
C GLU A 44 -42.90 -32.21 -29.75
N GLN A 45 -41.66 -32.44 -30.12
CA GLN A 45 -40.62 -32.90 -29.17
C GLN A 45 -40.39 -31.90 -28.01
N VAL A 46 -40.40 -30.61 -28.34
CA VAL A 46 -40.30 -29.57 -27.31
C VAL A 46 -41.54 -29.55 -26.43
N ALA A 47 -42.73 -29.62 -26.98
CA ALA A 47 -43.97 -29.64 -26.20
C ALA A 47 -44.04 -30.83 -25.26
N GLU A 48 -43.71 -32.05 -25.75
CA GLU A 48 -43.63 -33.25 -24.91
C GLU A 48 -42.63 -33.10 -23.76
N ARG A 49 -41.41 -32.62 -24.05
CA ARG A 49 -40.37 -32.38 -23.06
C ARG A 49 -40.75 -31.38 -21.98
N LEU A 50 -41.43 -30.26 -22.37
CA LEU A 50 -41.82 -29.23 -21.44
C LEU A 50 -43.04 -29.59 -20.57
N THR A 51 -43.95 -30.42 -21.07
CA THR A 51 -45.14 -30.85 -20.36
C THR A 51 -44.82 -31.63 -19.08
N GLY A 52 -43.70 -32.35 -19.03
CA GLY A 52 -43.24 -33.10 -17.85
C GLY A 52 -42.50 -32.29 -16.79
N LEU A 53 -42.14 -31.03 -17.09
CA LEU A 53 -41.21 -30.24 -16.21
C LEU A 53 -41.94 -29.37 -15.18
N LEU A 54 -43.07 -28.77 -15.53
CA LEU A 54 -43.83 -27.90 -14.60
C LEU A 54 -45.34 -28.21 -14.66
N PRO A 55 -45.98 -28.55 -13.54
CA PRO A 55 -47.39 -28.72 -13.50
C PRO A 55 -48.10 -27.37 -13.65
N GLY A 56 -48.93 -27.24 -14.68
CA GLY A 56 -49.97 -26.20 -14.79
C GLY A 56 -49.60 -25.05 -15.72
N SER A 57 -49.97 -25.15 -16.89
CA SER A 57 -50.65 -24.31 -17.87
C SER A 57 -50.30 -24.75 -19.29
N ALA A 58 -50.98 -25.70 -19.79
CA ALA A 58 -50.97 -26.04 -21.24
C ALA A 58 -51.13 -24.80 -22.11
N SER A 59 -51.96 -23.84 -21.69
CA SER A 59 -52.24 -22.60 -22.44
C SER A 59 -51.01 -21.66 -22.47
N GLY A 60 -50.17 -21.61 -21.44
CA GLY A 60 -48.95 -20.80 -21.44
C GLY A 60 -47.86 -21.42 -22.33
N LEU A 61 -47.77 -22.76 -22.32
CA LEU A 61 -46.82 -23.52 -23.13
C LEU A 61 -47.14 -23.38 -24.62
N GLU A 62 -48.41 -23.63 -25.02
CA GLU A 62 -48.85 -23.48 -26.41
C GLU A 62 -48.61 -22.04 -26.93
N ALA A 63 -48.96 -21.05 -26.14
CA ALA A 63 -48.76 -19.65 -26.50
C ALA A 63 -47.26 -19.28 -26.65
N LEU A 64 -46.39 -19.78 -25.77
CA LEU A 64 -44.95 -19.58 -25.88
C LEU A 64 -44.38 -20.21 -27.17
N LEU A 65 -44.76 -21.47 -27.44
CA LEU A 65 -44.29 -22.19 -28.61
C LEU A 65 -44.82 -21.54 -29.91
N ASP A 66 -46.10 -21.14 -29.95
CA ASP A 66 -46.69 -20.44 -31.07
C ASP A 66 -45.99 -19.11 -31.36
N TRP A 67 -45.70 -18.34 -30.30
CA TRP A 67 -44.97 -17.08 -30.42
C TRP A 67 -43.56 -17.26 -30.94
N LEU A 68 -42.80 -18.19 -30.38
CA LEU A 68 -41.44 -18.47 -30.84
C LEU A 68 -41.41 -19.07 -32.25
N ALA A 69 -42.35 -19.96 -32.58
CA ALA A 69 -42.43 -20.55 -33.92
C ALA A 69 -42.73 -19.52 -35.00
N GLY A 70 -43.40 -18.43 -34.64
CA GLY A 70 -43.71 -17.30 -35.53
C GLY A 70 -42.56 -16.28 -35.65
N GLN A 71 -41.42 -16.50 -35.05
CA GLN A 71 -40.25 -15.63 -35.19
C GLN A 71 -39.25 -16.19 -36.21
N ASP A 72 -38.42 -15.32 -36.79
CA ASP A 72 -37.38 -15.72 -37.74
C ASP A 72 -36.30 -16.56 -37.06
N GLY A 73 -35.81 -17.60 -37.72
CA GLY A 73 -34.72 -18.46 -37.24
C GLY A 73 -34.98 -19.95 -37.45
N GLY A 74 -33.92 -20.72 -37.68
CA GLY A 74 -33.94 -22.17 -37.88
C GLY A 74 -34.00 -22.98 -36.56
N SER A 75 -33.64 -22.36 -35.43
CA SER A 75 -33.64 -22.95 -34.12
C SER A 75 -34.44 -22.14 -33.10
N TRP A 76 -34.81 -22.80 -31.95
CA TRP A 76 -35.52 -22.11 -30.86
C TRP A 76 -34.71 -20.96 -30.28
N GLN A 77 -33.40 -21.10 -30.19
CA GLN A 77 -32.52 -20.02 -29.70
C GLN A 77 -32.50 -18.84 -30.69
N GLN A 78 -32.37 -19.09 -31.99
CA GLN A 78 -32.41 -18.01 -33.00
C GLN A 78 -33.74 -17.27 -32.96
N ARG A 79 -34.86 -17.99 -32.85
CA ARG A 79 -36.21 -17.43 -32.72
C ARG A 79 -36.34 -16.59 -31.43
N TRP A 80 -35.80 -17.04 -30.30
CA TRP A 80 -35.74 -16.28 -29.07
C TRP A 80 -35.00 -14.95 -29.25
N LEU A 81 -33.83 -14.97 -29.85
CA LEU A 81 -33.04 -13.77 -30.13
C LEU A 81 -33.77 -12.84 -31.14
N ALA A 82 -34.32 -13.38 -32.23
CA ALA A 82 -35.04 -12.63 -33.24
C ALA A 82 -36.33 -11.98 -32.69
N SER A 83 -36.96 -12.57 -31.68
CA SER A 83 -38.15 -12.03 -31.03
C SER A 83 -37.94 -10.68 -30.35
N GLY A 84 -36.70 -10.25 -30.10
CA GLY A 84 -36.37 -9.05 -29.34
C GLY A 84 -36.63 -9.15 -27.83
N ALA A 85 -37.10 -10.29 -27.33
CA ALA A 85 -37.41 -10.48 -25.91
C ALA A 85 -36.19 -10.38 -25.00
N ASP A 86 -35.02 -10.83 -25.47
CA ASP A 86 -33.77 -10.72 -24.72
C ASP A 86 -33.36 -9.24 -24.54
N ALA A 87 -33.50 -8.44 -25.58
CA ALA A 87 -33.22 -7.00 -25.51
C ALA A 87 -34.26 -6.22 -24.70
N ALA A 88 -35.54 -6.66 -24.70
CA ALA A 88 -36.63 -6.04 -23.95
C ALA A 88 -36.48 -6.20 -22.42
N GLY A 89 -35.74 -7.24 -21.97
CA GLY A 89 -35.52 -7.46 -20.54
C GLY A 89 -36.76 -7.94 -19.78
N PRO A 90 -36.93 -7.56 -18.48
CA PRO A 90 -38.01 -8.09 -17.62
C PRO A 90 -39.44 -8.05 -18.19
N PRO A 91 -39.90 -7.03 -18.92
CA PRO A 91 -41.22 -7.02 -19.50
C PRO A 91 -41.33 -7.79 -20.84
N TRP A 92 -40.44 -8.74 -21.15
CA TRP A 92 -40.39 -9.56 -22.34
C TRP A 92 -41.77 -10.17 -22.71
N TRP A 93 -42.60 -10.51 -21.73
CA TRP A 93 -43.92 -11.05 -21.91
C TRP A 93 -44.89 -10.06 -22.60
N GLN A 94 -44.60 -8.76 -22.58
CA GLN A 94 -45.39 -7.78 -23.36
C GLN A 94 -45.18 -8.02 -24.84
N VAL A 95 -43.92 -8.24 -25.27
CA VAL A 95 -43.58 -8.53 -26.67
C VAL A 95 -44.33 -9.77 -27.15
N ALA A 96 -44.31 -10.84 -26.36
CA ALA A 96 -45.01 -12.09 -26.67
C ALA A 96 -46.54 -11.87 -26.75
N ARG A 97 -47.15 -11.19 -25.78
CA ARG A 97 -48.60 -10.95 -25.74
C ARG A 97 -49.05 -10.03 -26.84
N ASP A 98 -48.27 -9.04 -27.23
CA ASP A 98 -48.62 -8.14 -28.35
C ASP A 98 -48.53 -8.87 -29.69
N TRP A 99 -47.57 -9.78 -29.87
CA TRP A 99 -47.51 -10.63 -31.04
C TRP A 99 -48.72 -11.57 -31.10
N LEU A 100 -49.09 -12.25 -30.02
CA LEU A 100 -50.24 -13.14 -29.94
C LEU A 100 -51.53 -12.43 -30.27
N ARG A 101 -51.78 -11.22 -29.74
CA ARG A 101 -52.94 -10.40 -30.08
C ARG A 101 -53.00 -10.08 -31.55
N ARG A 102 -51.92 -9.63 -32.16
CA ARG A 102 -51.84 -9.29 -33.58
C ARG A 102 -52.05 -10.51 -34.47
N SER A 103 -51.66 -11.66 -34.02
CA SER A 103 -51.80 -12.94 -34.72
C SER A 103 -53.17 -13.61 -34.49
N GLY A 104 -54.07 -12.99 -33.74
CA GLY A 104 -55.40 -13.56 -33.42
C GLY A 104 -55.35 -14.79 -32.52
N ARG A 105 -54.26 -14.97 -31.81
CA ARG A 105 -54.05 -16.15 -30.93
C ARG A 105 -54.50 -15.85 -29.51
N PRO A 106 -54.91 -16.90 -28.73
CA PRO A 106 -55.26 -16.74 -27.32
C PRO A 106 -54.07 -16.12 -26.53
N VAL A 107 -54.38 -15.15 -25.65
CA VAL A 107 -53.39 -14.46 -24.82
C VAL A 107 -53.51 -14.96 -23.38
N PRO A 108 -52.61 -15.79 -22.93
CA PRO A 108 -52.66 -16.35 -21.55
C PRO A 108 -52.27 -15.30 -20.49
N ALA A 109 -52.49 -15.66 -19.22
CA ALA A 109 -51.99 -14.89 -18.09
C ALA A 109 -50.46 -14.78 -18.12
N VAL A 110 -49.94 -13.66 -17.64
CA VAL A 110 -48.50 -13.43 -17.59
C VAL A 110 -47.75 -14.55 -16.80
N ALA A 111 -48.32 -14.98 -15.71
CA ALA A 111 -47.73 -16.08 -14.90
C ALA A 111 -47.59 -17.39 -15.71
N ALA A 112 -48.54 -17.69 -16.59
CA ALA A 112 -48.49 -18.88 -17.45
C ALA A 112 -47.35 -18.80 -18.48
N LEU A 113 -47.17 -17.65 -19.12
CA LEU A 113 -46.05 -17.42 -20.04
C LEU A 113 -44.70 -17.48 -19.32
N VAL A 114 -44.60 -16.89 -18.12
CA VAL A 114 -43.39 -16.94 -17.31
C VAL A 114 -43.04 -18.37 -16.91
N SER A 115 -44.00 -19.18 -16.46
CA SER A 115 -43.80 -20.59 -16.13
C SER A 115 -43.37 -21.40 -17.36
N ALA A 116 -43.97 -21.15 -18.54
CA ALA A 116 -43.55 -21.82 -19.76
C ALA A 116 -42.13 -21.45 -20.20
N LEU A 117 -41.74 -20.19 -20.07
CA LEU A 117 -40.36 -19.77 -20.35
C LEU A 117 -39.36 -20.40 -19.34
N ILE A 118 -39.70 -20.46 -18.06
CA ILE A 118 -38.86 -21.15 -17.04
C ILE A 118 -38.69 -22.61 -17.45
N ALA A 119 -39.74 -23.31 -17.86
CA ALA A 119 -39.64 -24.68 -18.33
C ALA A 119 -38.74 -24.80 -19.60
N ALA A 120 -38.88 -23.89 -20.56
CA ALA A 120 -38.04 -23.86 -21.75
C ALA A 120 -36.55 -23.61 -21.44
N ILE A 121 -36.23 -22.75 -20.45
CA ILE A 121 -34.88 -22.56 -19.96
C ILE A 121 -34.36 -23.81 -19.21
N CYS A 122 -35.16 -24.43 -18.34
CA CYS A 122 -34.81 -25.67 -17.65
C CYS A 122 -34.53 -26.82 -18.61
N ALA A 123 -35.30 -26.92 -19.69
CA ALA A 123 -35.13 -27.93 -20.73
C ALA A 123 -34.01 -27.63 -21.72
N ASP A 124 -33.33 -26.50 -21.55
CA ASP A 124 -32.26 -26.06 -22.44
C ASP A 124 -32.74 -25.77 -23.89
N ILE A 125 -33.96 -25.33 -24.06
CA ILE A 125 -34.53 -24.96 -25.37
C ILE A 125 -34.04 -23.55 -25.74
N VAL A 126 -34.08 -22.63 -24.79
CA VAL A 126 -33.59 -21.26 -24.96
C VAL A 126 -32.65 -20.88 -23.80
N ARG A 127 -31.64 -20.04 -24.12
CA ARG A 127 -30.66 -19.49 -23.14
C ARG A 127 -30.72 -17.97 -23.21
N PRO A 128 -31.45 -17.29 -22.32
CA PRO A 128 -31.39 -15.84 -22.21
C PRO A 128 -30.01 -15.34 -21.84
N SER A 129 -29.64 -14.12 -22.24
CA SER A 129 -28.38 -13.52 -21.88
C SER A 129 -28.23 -13.35 -20.35
N VAL A 130 -26.99 -13.32 -19.85
CA VAL A 130 -26.70 -13.06 -18.43
C VAL A 130 -27.33 -11.73 -18.00
N ALA A 131 -27.30 -10.69 -18.87
CA ALA A 131 -27.88 -9.39 -18.58
C ALA A 131 -29.41 -9.45 -18.40
N TRP A 132 -30.09 -10.19 -19.27
CA TRP A 132 -31.53 -10.42 -19.17
C TRP A 132 -31.89 -11.15 -17.86
N LEU A 133 -31.16 -12.21 -17.55
CA LEU A 133 -31.36 -12.99 -16.32
C LEU A 133 -31.08 -12.18 -15.06
N VAL A 134 -30.08 -11.27 -15.04
CA VAL A 134 -29.76 -10.41 -13.90
C VAL A 134 -30.80 -9.30 -13.70
N ALA A 135 -31.36 -8.75 -14.79
CA ALA A 135 -32.34 -7.67 -14.71
C ALA A 135 -33.70 -8.11 -14.11
N GLY A 136 -34.12 -9.36 -14.29
CA GLY A 136 -35.39 -9.90 -13.82
C GLY A 136 -35.39 -10.32 -12.34
N ASN A 137 -35.97 -9.53 -11.45
CA ASN A 137 -35.75 -9.65 -9.99
C ASN A 137 -36.66 -10.68 -9.26
N ARG A 138 -37.88 -10.90 -9.70
CA ARG A 138 -38.87 -11.81 -9.05
C ARG A 138 -38.84 -13.23 -9.60
N ASP A 139 -38.73 -13.34 -10.92
CA ASP A 139 -38.82 -14.60 -11.64
C ASP A 139 -37.58 -15.50 -11.41
N HIS A 140 -36.49 -14.90 -10.96
CA HIS A 140 -35.23 -15.63 -10.70
C HIS A 140 -35.27 -16.58 -9.51
N ARG A 141 -36.18 -16.41 -8.53
CA ARG A 141 -36.30 -17.35 -7.42
C ARG A 141 -36.93 -18.64 -7.91
N GLU A 142 -37.94 -18.54 -8.75
CA GLU A 142 -38.62 -19.70 -9.34
C GLU A 142 -37.72 -20.39 -10.34
N LEU A 143 -37.02 -19.63 -11.22
CA LEU A 143 -36.02 -20.15 -12.13
C LEU A 143 -34.91 -20.91 -11.36
N ALA A 144 -34.34 -20.33 -10.31
CA ALA A 144 -33.29 -20.99 -9.53
C ALA A 144 -33.78 -22.28 -8.88
N ARG A 145 -35.01 -22.33 -8.39
CA ARG A 145 -35.63 -23.55 -7.84
C ARG A 145 -35.88 -24.59 -8.92
N ALA A 146 -36.38 -24.18 -10.08
CA ALA A 146 -36.65 -25.07 -11.20
C ALA A 146 -35.37 -25.67 -11.79
N ILE A 147 -34.32 -24.85 -12.00
CA ILE A 147 -33.00 -25.33 -12.44
C ILE A 147 -32.43 -26.34 -11.45
N ALA A 148 -32.51 -26.01 -10.15
CA ALA A 148 -32.03 -26.91 -9.09
C ALA A 148 -32.81 -28.22 -9.01
N ALA A 149 -34.10 -28.19 -9.32
CA ALA A 149 -34.94 -29.37 -9.22
C ALA A 149 -34.88 -30.27 -10.47
N PHE A 150 -34.78 -29.67 -11.65
CA PHE A 150 -34.99 -30.40 -12.91
C PHE A 150 -33.73 -30.57 -13.75
N ARG A 151 -32.74 -29.68 -13.61
CA ARG A 151 -31.55 -29.73 -14.46
C ARG A 151 -30.35 -30.42 -13.83
N ASP A 152 -30.08 -30.09 -12.57
CA ASP A 152 -28.95 -30.67 -11.80
C ASP A 152 -29.30 -30.79 -10.31
N PRO A 153 -30.26 -31.71 -9.95
CA PRO A 153 -30.69 -31.85 -8.57
C PRO A 153 -29.54 -32.26 -7.64
N ASP A 154 -28.64 -33.14 -8.10
CA ASP A 154 -27.52 -33.66 -7.31
C ASP A 154 -26.46 -32.58 -7.08
N GLY A 155 -26.10 -31.82 -8.13
CA GLY A 155 -25.15 -30.70 -8.02
C GLY A 155 -25.64 -29.61 -7.09
N PHE A 156 -26.88 -29.16 -7.26
CA PHE A 156 -27.48 -28.17 -6.36
C PHE A 156 -27.69 -28.71 -4.95
N GLY A 157 -27.95 -29.99 -4.77
CA GLY A 157 -28.00 -30.65 -3.47
C GLY A 157 -26.67 -30.57 -2.74
N ARG A 158 -25.56 -30.89 -3.42
CA ARG A 158 -24.19 -30.76 -2.88
C ARG A 158 -23.86 -29.29 -2.57
N LEU A 159 -24.13 -28.37 -3.48
CA LEU A 159 -23.88 -26.94 -3.25
C LEU A 159 -24.66 -26.41 -2.03
N ARG A 160 -25.93 -26.84 -1.86
CA ARG A 160 -26.74 -26.46 -0.69
C ARG A 160 -26.15 -27.02 0.60
N ALA A 161 -25.73 -28.28 0.62
CA ALA A 161 -25.07 -28.87 1.78
C ALA A 161 -23.81 -28.07 2.17
N VAL A 162 -22.98 -27.67 1.20
CA VAL A 162 -21.82 -26.81 1.45
C VAL A 162 -22.25 -25.43 1.98
N CYS A 163 -23.28 -24.83 1.42
CA CYS A 163 -23.81 -23.56 1.91
C CYS A 163 -24.30 -23.63 3.38
N ASP A 164 -24.92 -24.74 3.75
CA ASP A 164 -25.51 -24.93 5.08
C ASP A 164 -24.49 -25.38 6.12
N SER A 165 -23.36 -25.97 5.71
CA SER A 165 -22.27 -26.39 6.60
C SER A 165 -21.49 -25.23 7.22
N ASP A 166 -21.54 -24.01 6.65
CA ASP A 166 -20.83 -22.83 7.16
C ASP A 166 -21.82 -21.85 7.85
N PRO A 167 -21.99 -21.92 9.19
CA PRO A 167 -22.89 -21.01 9.91
C PRO A 167 -22.47 -19.54 9.84
N ALA A 168 -21.22 -19.28 9.49
CA ALA A 168 -20.70 -17.92 9.36
C ALA A 168 -21.18 -17.19 8.11
N VAL A 169 -21.74 -17.92 7.12
CA VAL A 169 -22.31 -17.35 5.91
C VAL A 169 -23.78 -17.00 6.16
N PRO A 170 -24.18 -15.72 6.00
CA PRO A 170 -25.57 -15.31 6.12
C PRO A 170 -26.49 -16.06 5.16
N GLU A 171 -27.71 -16.35 5.58
CA GLU A 171 -28.73 -17.04 4.75
C GLU A 171 -28.95 -16.34 3.40
N THR A 172 -28.93 -15.00 3.39
CA THR A 172 -29.04 -14.21 2.17
C THR A 172 -27.90 -14.48 1.18
N ALA A 173 -26.67 -14.65 1.67
CA ALA A 173 -25.51 -14.97 0.82
C ALA A 173 -25.56 -16.41 0.28
N ARG A 174 -26.10 -17.36 1.09
CA ARG A 174 -26.37 -18.75 0.63
C ARG A 174 -27.38 -18.75 -0.50
N GLY A 175 -28.53 -18.10 -0.30
CA GLY A 175 -29.55 -17.97 -1.32
C GLY A 175 -29.10 -17.25 -2.58
N HIS A 176 -28.23 -16.22 -2.46
CA HIS A 176 -27.63 -15.56 -3.61
C HIS A 176 -26.64 -16.47 -4.37
N THR A 177 -25.89 -17.31 -3.66
CA THR A 177 -24.96 -18.27 -4.30
C THR A 177 -25.70 -19.27 -5.17
N LEU A 178 -26.76 -19.91 -4.62
CA LEU A 178 -27.60 -20.86 -5.39
C LEU A 178 -28.23 -20.19 -6.62
N ARG A 179 -28.72 -18.96 -6.46
CA ARG A 179 -29.32 -18.21 -7.55
C ARG A 179 -28.30 -17.85 -8.64
N ARG A 180 -27.10 -17.39 -8.27
CA ARG A 180 -26.03 -17.08 -9.22
C ARG A 180 -25.59 -18.29 -10.02
N ALA A 181 -25.43 -19.43 -9.35
CA ALA A 181 -25.14 -20.67 -10.02
C ALA A 181 -26.22 -21.08 -11.02
N ALA A 182 -27.50 -20.94 -10.65
CA ALA A 182 -28.62 -21.20 -11.56
C ALA A 182 -28.66 -20.24 -12.76
N VAL A 183 -28.35 -18.95 -12.56
CA VAL A 183 -28.24 -17.96 -13.64
C VAL A 183 -27.15 -18.32 -14.64
N ILE A 184 -25.98 -18.76 -14.15
CA ILE A 184 -24.88 -19.20 -15.05
C ILE A 184 -25.31 -20.42 -15.86
N VAL A 185 -25.87 -21.43 -15.21
CA VAL A 185 -26.37 -22.66 -15.88
C VAL A 185 -27.46 -22.32 -16.88
N ALA A 186 -28.37 -21.40 -16.56
CA ALA A 186 -29.42 -20.96 -17.47
C ALA A 186 -28.87 -20.25 -18.71
N ALA A 187 -27.88 -19.38 -18.55
CA ALA A 187 -27.29 -18.60 -19.65
C ALA A 187 -26.31 -19.39 -20.51
N LYS A 188 -25.51 -20.26 -19.87
CA LYS A 188 -24.39 -20.96 -20.53
C LYS A 188 -24.67 -22.43 -20.84
N GLY A 189 -25.77 -22.97 -20.29
CA GLY A 189 -26.04 -24.41 -20.38
C GLY A 189 -25.18 -25.25 -19.45
N GLY A 190 -25.32 -26.55 -19.58
CA GLY A 190 -24.56 -27.50 -18.75
C GLY A 190 -25.14 -27.71 -17.36
N MET A 191 -24.30 -28.23 -16.47
CA MET A 191 -24.55 -28.49 -15.05
C MET A 191 -23.59 -27.64 -14.16
N LEU A 192 -23.72 -27.75 -12.85
CA LEU A 192 -22.87 -27.03 -11.91
C LEU A 192 -21.36 -27.28 -12.10
N PRO A 193 -20.87 -28.53 -12.36
CA PRO A 193 -19.45 -28.77 -12.59
C PRO A 193 -18.88 -28.09 -13.84
N ASP A 194 -19.74 -27.67 -14.77
CA ASP A 194 -19.31 -26.99 -15.99
C ASP A 194 -19.06 -25.49 -15.79
N ILE A 195 -19.41 -24.95 -14.62
CA ILE A 195 -19.20 -23.53 -14.32
C ILE A 195 -17.71 -23.24 -14.18
N GLU A 196 -17.25 -22.27 -14.95
CA GLU A 196 -15.88 -21.80 -14.90
C GLU A 196 -15.74 -20.49 -14.12
N ILE A 197 -14.52 -20.16 -13.71
CA ILE A 197 -14.21 -18.89 -13.01
C ILE A 197 -14.63 -17.68 -13.87
N GLY A 198 -14.42 -17.77 -15.19
CA GLY A 198 -14.80 -16.73 -16.12
C GLY A 198 -16.30 -16.44 -16.14
N ASP A 199 -17.15 -17.46 -16.03
CA ASP A 199 -18.60 -17.33 -15.96
C ASP A 199 -19.03 -16.56 -14.70
N VAL A 200 -18.38 -16.83 -13.57
CA VAL A 200 -18.64 -16.11 -12.31
C VAL A 200 -18.21 -14.65 -12.42
N LEU A 201 -17.05 -14.39 -13.03
CA LEU A 201 -16.58 -13.01 -13.23
C LEU A 201 -17.51 -12.22 -14.17
N GLU A 202 -17.99 -12.85 -15.24
CA GLU A 202 -18.97 -12.23 -16.18
C GLU A 202 -20.29 -11.89 -15.47
N LEU A 203 -20.81 -12.84 -14.66
CA LEU A 203 -22.03 -12.61 -13.90
C LEU A 203 -21.89 -11.47 -12.90
N LEU A 204 -20.82 -11.47 -12.10
CA LEU A 204 -20.57 -10.43 -11.09
C LEU A 204 -20.38 -9.05 -11.71
N ASP A 205 -19.76 -8.98 -12.88
CA ASP A 205 -19.61 -7.77 -13.67
C ASP A 205 -20.95 -7.26 -14.20
N THR A 206 -21.75 -8.17 -14.76
CA THR A 206 -23.10 -7.85 -15.24
C THR A 206 -24.01 -7.38 -14.09
N GLU A 207 -23.96 -8.06 -12.92
CA GLU A 207 -24.68 -7.59 -11.71
C GLU A 207 -24.27 -6.17 -11.30
N ALA A 208 -22.96 -5.87 -11.30
CA ALA A 208 -22.47 -4.55 -10.96
C ALA A 208 -22.92 -3.47 -11.96
N SER A 209 -22.96 -3.81 -13.24
CA SER A 209 -23.41 -2.92 -14.30
C SER A 209 -24.91 -2.63 -14.23
N VAL A 210 -25.72 -3.68 -14.02
CA VAL A 210 -27.19 -3.57 -13.97
C VAL A 210 -27.67 -2.88 -12.69
N HIS A 211 -27.02 -3.14 -11.54
CA HIS A 211 -27.44 -2.61 -10.23
C HIS A 211 -26.63 -1.40 -9.76
N GLY A 212 -25.65 -0.93 -10.53
CA GLY A 212 -24.82 0.24 -10.22
C GLY A 212 -23.76 -0.01 -9.14
N ALA A 213 -23.71 -1.21 -8.52
CA ALA A 213 -22.73 -1.58 -7.53
C ALA A 213 -22.57 -3.10 -7.40
N ALA A 214 -21.36 -3.56 -7.11
CA ALA A 214 -21.11 -4.96 -6.77
C ALA A 214 -21.74 -5.32 -5.42
N ARG A 215 -22.36 -6.50 -5.33
CA ARG A 215 -22.94 -6.99 -4.07
C ARG A 215 -21.87 -7.47 -3.10
N GLY A 216 -22.03 -7.18 -1.82
CA GLY A 216 -21.08 -7.52 -0.77
C GLY A 216 -20.84 -9.02 -0.53
N ASP A 217 -21.68 -9.91 -1.08
CA ASP A 217 -21.63 -11.36 -0.94
C ASP A 217 -20.92 -12.10 -2.10
N SER A 218 -20.35 -11.36 -3.06
CA SER A 218 -19.65 -11.94 -4.22
C SER A 218 -18.47 -12.83 -3.80
N ALA A 219 -17.74 -12.44 -2.75
CA ALA A 219 -16.63 -13.24 -2.23
C ALA A 219 -17.10 -14.55 -1.59
N ALA A 220 -18.24 -14.53 -0.88
CA ALA A 220 -18.85 -15.72 -0.31
C ALA A 220 -19.33 -16.69 -1.41
N CYS A 221 -19.95 -16.17 -2.46
CA CYS A 221 -20.37 -16.97 -3.62
C CYS A 221 -19.19 -17.74 -4.24
N TYR A 222 -18.11 -17.05 -4.60
CA TYR A 222 -16.92 -17.67 -5.15
C TYR A 222 -16.33 -18.75 -4.23
N ARG A 223 -16.23 -18.47 -2.93
CA ARG A 223 -15.71 -19.41 -1.93
C ARG A 223 -16.58 -20.66 -1.83
N LEU A 224 -17.91 -20.50 -1.77
CA LEU A 224 -18.85 -21.64 -1.67
C LEU A 224 -18.82 -22.53 -2.93
N LEU A 225 -18.76 -21.93 -4.12
CA LEU A 225 -18.62 -22.68 -5.38
C LEU A 225 -17.31 -23.47 -5.42
N ARG A 226 -16.21 -22.85 -4.95
CA ARG A 226 -14.92 -23.55 -4.84
C ARG A 226 -14.94 -24.68 -3.82
N GLN A 227 -15.56 -24.47 -2.65
CA GLN A 227 -15.72 -25.50 -1.60
C GLN A 227 -16.60 -26.68 -2.07
N ALA A 228 -17.56 -26.40 -2.93
CA ALA A 228 -18.38 -27.44 -3.58
C ALA A 228 -17.61 -28.22 -4.68
N GLY A 229 -16.32 -27.90 -4.92
CA GLY A 229 -15.50 -28.60 -5.90
C GLY A 229 -15.80 -28.25 -7.36
N ILE A 230 -16.52 -27.14 -7.61
CA ILE A 230 -16.90 -26.71 -8.96
C ILE A 230 -15.67 -26.27 -9.75
N PHE A 231 -14.72 -25.57 -9.09
CA PHE A 231 -13.48 -25.17 -9.74
C PHE A 231 -12.36 -26.19 -9.50
N GLY A 232 -11.48 -26.37 -10.50
CA GLY A 232 -10.32 -27.25 -10.38
C GLY A 232 -9.36 -26.81 -9.25
N ALA A 233 -8.45 -27.69 -8.84
CA ALA A 233 -7.51 -27.47 -7.73
C ALA A 233 -6.61 -26.22 -7.91
N ALA A 234 -6.33 -25.85 -9.16
CA ALA A 234 -5.53 -24.67 -9.50
C ALA A 234 -6.28 -23.32 -9.37
N ALA A 235 -7.59 -23.37 -9.04
CA ALA A 235 -8.37 -22.16 -8.83
C ALA A 235 -7.88 -21.37 -7.61
N PRO A 236 -7.72 -20.04 -7.70
CA PRO A 236 -7.37 -19.20 -6.58
C PRO A 236 -8.29 -19.44 -5.37
N ALA A 237 -7.73 -19.38 -4.16
CA ALA A 237 -8.50 -19.68 -2.96
C ALA A 237 -9.63 -18.67 -2.70
N ARG A 238 -9.46 -17.44 -3.15
CA ARG A 238 -10.41 -16.34 -2.90
C ARG A 238 -10.61 -15.47 -4.14
N LEU A 239 -11.82 -14.95 -4.31
CA LEU A 239 -12.17 -14.03 -5.40
C LEU A 239 -11.20 -12.84 -5.52
N ARG A 240 -10.74 -12.29 -4.40
CA ARG A 240 -9.82 -11.14 -4.40
C ARG A 240 -8.42 -11.45 -4.96
N GLU A 241 -8.00 -12.72 -4.93
CA GLU A 241 -6.71 -13.14 -5.51
C GLU A 241 -6.70 -12.96 -7.02
N LEU A 242 -7.88 -13.01 -7.64
CA LEU A 242 -8.06 -12.73 -9.06
C LEU A 242 -7.85 -11.24 -9.42
N ARG A 243 -7.84 -10.32 -8.44
CA ARG A 243 -7.58 -8.89 -8.67
C ARG A 243 -6.11 -8.56 -8.79
N THR A 244 -5.25 -9.41 -8.27
CA THR A 244 -3.82 -9.16 -8.20
C THR A 244 -3.16 -9.75 -9.43
N ALA A 245 -2.38 -8.93 -10.14
CA ALA A 245 -1.70 -9.37 -11.36
C ALA A 245 -0.50 -10.30 -11.09
N GLY A 246 -0.13 -10.51 -9.81
CA GLY A 246 1.06 -11.28 -9.45
C GLY A 246 2.36 -10.62 -9.91
N GLN A 247 3.44 -11.39 -9.85
CA GLN A 247 4.74 -10.99 -10.37
C GLN A 247 4.76 -11.07 -11.89
N ARG A 248 5.44 -10.14 -12.52
CA ARG A 248 5.74 -10.14 -13.96
C ARG A 248 7.12 -10.70 -14.18
N THR A 249 7.34 -11.33 -15.33
CA THR A 249 8.69 -11.70 -15.78
C THR A 249 9.49 -10.46 -16.21
N PRO A 250 10.83 -10.54 -16.26
CA PRO A 250 11.64 -9.44 -16.82
C PRO A 250 11.20 -9.01 -18.23
N GLU A 251 10.78 -9.97 -19.06
CA GLU A 251 10.22 -9.70 -20.40
C GLU A 251 8.97 -8.84 -20.32
N GLU A 252 7.98 -9.27 -19.54
CA GLU A 252 6.72 -8.53 -19.36
C GLU A 252 6.94 -7.14 -18.73
N MET A 253 8.01 -7.01 -17.92
CA MET A 253 8.37 -5.70 -17.32
C MET A 253 8.91 -4.72 -18.37
N ILE A 254 9.64 -5.20 -19.37
CA ILE A 254 10.21 -4.36 -20.44
C ILE A 254 9.21 -4.18 -21.58
N ASP A 255 8.50 -5.24 -21.99
CA ASP A 255 7.58 -5.21 -23.13
C ASP A 255 6.45 -4.16 -22.99
N ARG A 256 6.07 -3.84 -21.74
CA ARG A 256 5.10 -2.76 -21.46
C ARG A 256 5.55 -1.37 -21.95
N HIS A 257 6.83 -1.19 -22.27
CA HIS A 257 7.37 0.07 -22.79
C HIS A 257 7.33 0.13 -24.32
N ASN A 258 6.97 -0.98 -25.01
CA ASN A 258 6.84 -1.09 -26.47
C ASN A 258 8.09 -0.60 -27.21
N LEU A 259 9.27 -1.06 -26.78
CA LEU A 259 10.54 -0.66 -27.38
C LEU A 259 10.65 -1.17 -28.83
N ALA A 260 11.04 -0.29 -29.75
CA ALA A 260 11.18 -0.60 -31.16
C ALA A 260 12.49 -1.38 -31.44
N CYS A 261 13.58 -1.02 -30.76
CA CYS A 261 14.89 -1.68 -30.90
C CYS A 261 14.92 -3.01 -30.14
N GLN A 262 14.67 -4.13 -30.84
CA GLN A 262 14.64 -5.46 -30.22
C GLN A 262 15.99 -5.84 -29.57
N PRO A 263 17.18 -5.59 -30.17
CA PRO A 263 18.43 -5.91 -29.50
C PRO A 263 18.61 -5.23 -28.14
N VAL A 264 18.20 -3.98 -27.99
CA VAL A 264 18.26 -3.28 -26.70
C VAL A 264 17.18 -3.77 -25.76
N ARG A 265 15.99 -4.08 -26.26
CA ARG A 265 14.94 -4.73 -25.45
C ARG A 265 15.46 -6.02 -24.84
N ASP A 266 16.14 -6.87 -25.63
CA ASP A 266 16.68 -8.15 -25.17
C ASP A 266 17.84 -7.94 -24.17
N LEU A 267 18.72 -6.98 -24.43
CA LEU A 267 19.74 -6.57 -23.47
C LEU A 267 19.15 -6.15 -22.11
N LEU A 268 18.09 -5.34 -22.10
CA LEU A 268 17.47 -4.90 -20.86
C LEU A 268 16.83 -6.07 -20.10
N VAL A 269 16.25 -7.03 -20.81
CA VAL A 269 15.71 -8.25 -20.22
C VAL A 269 16.83 -9.10 -19.60
N ASP A 270 17.94 -9.30 -20.33
CA ASP A 270 19.08 -10.07 -19.84
C ASP A 270 19.74 -9.40 -18.63
N TYR A 271 19.85 -8.08 -18.65
CA TYR A 271 20.35 -7.31 -17.50
C TYR A 271 19.45 -7.50 -16.26
N LEU A 272 18.13 -7.47 -16.44
CA LEU A 272 17.20 -7.69 -15.32
C LEU A 272 17.26 -9.12 -14.78
N ARG A 273 17.42 -10.12 -15.64
CA ARG A 273 17.62 -11.53 -15.24
C ARG A 273 18.87 -11.71 -14.38
N GLU A 274 19.95 -11.03 -14.74
CA GLU A 274 21.20 -11.04 -13.97
C GLU A 274 21.06 -10.37 -12.60
N ARG A 275 20.27 -9.28 -12.53
CA ARG A 275 20.02 -8.54 -11.29
C ARG A 275 18.97 -9.20 -10.38
N GLN A 276 18.08 -10.00 -10.94
CA GLN A 276 16.91 -10.57 -10.23
C GLN A 276 17.27 -11.36 -8.96
N PRO A 277 18.31 -12.23 -8.93
CA PRO A 277 18.63 -13.01 -7.73
C PRO A 277 19.05 -12.17 -6.52
N ALA A 278 19.53 -10.94 -6.76
CA ALA A 278 20.05 -10.04 -5.72
C ALA A 278 19.06 -8.94 -5.32
N MET A 279 17.84 -8.94 -5.85
CA MET A 279 16.87 -7.86 -5.65
C MET A 279 15.51 -8.40 -5.25
N ASP A 280 14.80 -7.65 -4.38
CA ASP A 280 13.37 -7.85 -4.18
C ASP A 280 12.58 -7.45 -5.45
N TYR A 281 11.38 -8.04 -5.61
CA TYR A 281 10.55 -7.81 -6.80
C TYR A 281 10.21 -6.34 -7.03
N GLY A 282 9.88 -5.60 -5.98
CA GLY A 282 9.52 -4.18 -6.09
C GLY A 282 10.69 -3.30 -6.54
N SER A 283 11.90 -3.64 -6.11
CA SER A 283 13.13 -2.99 -6.56
C SER A 283 13.46 -3.34 -8.01
N LEU A 284 13.30 -4.62 -8.40
CA LEU A 284 13.48 -5.08 -9.79
C LEU A 284 12.47 -4.40 -10.74
N GLU A 285 11.19 -4.34 -10.37
CA GLU A 285 10.16 -3.65 -11.17
C GLU A 285 10.45 -2.15 -11.30
N THR A 286 10.96 -1.53 -10.24
CA THR A 286 11.37 -0.12 -10.29
C THR A 286 12.55 0.08 -11.23
N LEU A 287 13.55 -0.80 -11.18
CA LEU A 287 14.70 -0.79 -12.08
C LEU A 287 14.25 -0.95 -13.54
N ALA A 288 13.46 -1.98 -13.82
CA ALA A 288 12.90 -2.24 -15.15
C ALA A 288 12.14 -1.02 -15.71
N ARG A 289 11.28 -0.42 -14.88
CA ARG A 289 10.54 0.77 -15.25
C ARG A 289 11.46 1.96 -15.59
N ARG A 290 12.54 2.16 -14.82
CA ARG A 290 13.49 3.27 -15.06
C ARG A 290 14.27 3.07 -16.33
N LEU A 291 14.78 1.85 -16.57
CA LEU A 291 15.53 1.52 -17.79
C LEU A 291 14.62 1.50 -19.02
N GLY A 292 13.41 0.94 -18.92
CA GLY A 292 12.45 0.97 -20.01
C GLY A 292 12.01 2.39 -20.38
N MET A 293 11.78 3.27 -19.39
CA MET A 293 11.48 4.70 -19.63
C MET A 293 12.67 5.44 -20.24
N PHE A 294 13.90 5.11 -19.83
CA PHE A 294 15.11 5.69 -20.41
C PHE A 294 15.18 5.41 -21.91
N TRP A 295 15.06 4.15 -22.30
CA TRP A 295 15.18 3.79 -23.71
C TRP A 295 13.99 4.24 -24.54
N ALA A 296 12.77 4.11 -24.04
CA ALA A 296 11.56 4.60 -24.70
C ALA A 296 11.60 6.12 -24.96
N ASP A 297 12.17 6.92 -24.03
CA ASP A 297 12.36 8.36 -24.26
C ASP A 297 13.39 8.64 -25.35
N LEU A 298 14.47 7.84 -25.43
CA LEU A 298 15.45 7.96 -26.50
C LEU A 298 14.84 7.64 -27.87
N GLU A 299 14.11 6.54 -28.02
CA GLU A 299 13.43 6.16 -29.25
C GLU A 299 12.39 7.21 -29.70
N ALA A 300 11.67 7.79 -28.75
CA ALA A 300 10.66 8.81 -29.04
C ALA A 300 11.28 10.10 -29.61
N HIS A 301 12.50 10.46 -29.19
CA HIS A 301 13.17 11.71 -29.63
C HIS A 301 14.21 11.48 -30.71
N HIS A 302 14.71 10.24 -30.84
CA HIS A 302 15.72 9.84 -31.81
C HIS A 302 15.31 8.52 -32.50
N PRO A 303 14.31 8.57 -33.40
CA PRO A 303 13.85 7.38 -34.10
C PRO A 303 14.98 6.63 -34.81
N GLY A 304 15.05 5.31 -34.60
CA GLY A 304 16.09 4.47 -35.18
C GLY A 304 17.37 4.37 -34.33
N ILE A 305 17.38 4.91 -33.11
CA ILE A 305 18.52 4.70 -32.19
C ILE A 305 18.63 3.23 -31.82
N ASP A 306 19.82 2.65 -31.96
CA ASP A 306 20.07 1.21 -31.76
C ASP A 306 21.37 0.94 -30.95
N SER A 307 22.05 1.98 -30.49
CA SER A 307 23.34 1.88 -29.81
C SER A 307 23.33 2.60 -28.46
N LEU A 308 24.00 1.98 -27.46
CA LEU A 308 24.25 2.59 -26.16
C LEU A 308 25.29 3.72 -26.22
N HIS A 309 26.03 3.87 -27.34
CA HIS A 309 26.94 4.98 -27.57
C HIS A 309 26.15 6.25 -27.87
N LEU A 310 25.83 7.00 -26.85
CA LEU A 310 25.08 8.25 -26.98
C LEU A 310 26.04 9.43 -27.17
N SER A 311 25.75 10.32 -28.13
CA SER A 311 26.46 11.59 -28.22
C SER A 311 26.14 12.45 -26.95
N ALA A 312 27.03 13.39 -26.65
CA ALA A 312 26.83 14.31 -25.52
C ALA A 312 25.50 15.08 -25.64
N GLU A 313 25.11 15.46 -26.86
CA GLU A 313 23.88 16.18 -27.15
C GLU A 313 22.63 15.32 -26.80
N ILE A 314 22.60 14.06 -27.23
CA ILE A 314 21.52 13.12 -26.94
C ILE A 314 21.43 12.89 -25.44
N ALA A 315 22.57 12.65 -24.78
CA ALA A 315 22.65 12.41 -23.33
C ALA A 315 22.18 13.61 -22.53
N ASP A 316 22.60 14.82 -22.87
CA ASP A 316 22.21 16.04 -22.18
C ASP A 316 20.75 16.40 -22.45
N GLY A 317 20.25 16.22 -23.65
CA GLY A 317 18.85 16.37 -23.98
C GLY A 317 17.94 15.46 -23.16
N TRP A 318 18.30 14.17 -23.02
CA TRP A 318 17.59 13.23 -22.17
C TRP A 318 17.63 13.66 -20.68
N LYS A 319 18.80 14.01 -20.14
CA LYS A 319 18.93 14.47 -18.75
C LYS A 319 18.08 15.70 -18.48
N GLN A 320 17.97 16.62 -19.44
CA GLN A 320 17.14 17.81 -19.30
C GLN A 320 15.64 17.45 -19.25
N ARG A 321 15.16 16.57 -20.12
CA ARG A 321 13.78 16.08 -20.10
C ARG A 321 13.43 15.35 -18.79
N MET A 322 14.41 14.64 -18.18
CA MET A 322 14.19 13.99 -16.89
C MET A 322 14.04 14.97 -15.73
N ARG A 323 14.45 16.25 -15.86
CA ARG A 323 14.27 17.28 -14.83
C ARG A 323 12.85 17.78 -14.70
N THR A 324 12.03 17.59 -15.72
CA THR A 324 10.65 18.05 -15.74
C THR A 324 9.66 16.87 -15.83
N LYS A 325 8.41 17.11 -15.49
CA LYS A 325 7.30 16.19 -15.64
C LYS A 325 6.03 16.93 -16.01
N GLN A 326 5.20 16.33 -16.81
CA GLN A 326 3.83 16.80 -16.98
C GLN A 326 3.00 16.48 -15.74
N GLN A 327 2.34 17.47 -15.17
CA GLN A 327 1.46 17.33 -14.02
C GLN A 327 0.08 17.86 -14.38
N THR A 328 -0.93 16.99 -14.23
CA THR A 328 -2.32 17.40 -14.40
C THR A 328 -2.82 18.02 -13.10
N ILE A 329 -3.18 19.30 -13.15
CA ILE A 329 -3.85 20.00 -12.05
C ILE A 329 -5.35 20.02 -12.36
N THR A 330 -6.14 19.56 -11.38
CA THR A 330 -7.60 19.68 -11.45
C THR A 330 -8.00 20.93 -10.67
N SER A 331 -8.62 21.89 -11.34
CA SER A 331 -9.14 23.08 -10.69
C SER A 331 -10.35 22.76 -9.80
N ALA A 332 -10.67 23.65 -8.86
CA ALA A 332 -11.86 23.53 -8.01
C ALA A 332 -13.18 23.42 -8.82
N ALA A 333 -13.18 23.91 -10.05
CA ALA A 333 -14.29 23.81 -11.00
C ALA A 333 -14.29 22.53 -11.86
N GLY A 334 -13.38 21.55 -11.57
CA GLY A 334 -13.30 20.27 -12.27
C GLY A 334 -12.52 20.31 -13.61
N GLY A 335 -12.00 21.46 -14.04
CA GLY A 335 -11.16 21.56 -15.23
C GLY A 335 -9.77 20.93 -15.00
N LYS A 336 -9.29 20.16 -15.98
CA LYS A 336 -7.96 19.53 -15.96
C LYS A 336 -7.01 20.33 -16.84
N THR A 337 -5.95 20.88 -16.25
CA THR A 337 -4.86 21.55 -16.96
C THR A 337 -3.58 20.78 -16.79
N VAL A 338 -2.86 20.52 -17.86
CA VAL A 338 -1.54 19.90 -17.83
C VAL A 338 -0.50 21.00 -17.79
N ILE A 339 0.33 21.00 -16.76
CA ILE A 339 1.46 21.91 -16.60
C ILE A 339 2.77 21.14 -16.57
N GLU A 340 3.83 21.77 -17.01
CA GLU A 340 5.18 21.27 -16.83
C GLU A 340 5.68 21.71 -15.46
N ALA A 341 6.10 20.74 -14.64
CA ALA A 341 6.60 20.96 -13.28
C ALA A 341 8.00 20.35 -13.10
N GLU A 342 8.83 20.94 -12.26
CA GLU A 342 10.13 20.38 -11.92
C GLU A 342 9.98 19.02 -11.23
N ARG A 343 10.77 18.04 -11.68
CA ARG A 343 10.84 16.72 -11.07
C ARG A 343 11.89 16.70 -9.97
N ILE A 344 11.47 16.86 -8.74
CA ILE A 344 12.35 16.90 -7.55
C ILE A 344 13.23 15.64 -7.44
N CYS A 345 12.73 14.48 -7.88
CA CYS A 345 13.43 13.19 -7.81
C CYS A 345 14.08 12.76 -9.15
N HIS A 346 14.46 13.71 -10.03
CA HIS A 346 15.04 13.36 -11.34
C HIS A 346 16.29 12.46 -11.25
N ARG A 347 17.08 12.63 -10.19
CA ARG A 347 18.28 11.80 -9.95
C ARG A 347 17.99 10.33 -9.70
N GLU A 348 16.78 10.01 -9.21
CA GLU A 348 16.34 8.62 -9.07
C GLU A 348 16.14 7.93 -10.43
N PHE A 349 16.04 8.69 -11.53
CA PHE A 349 16.05 8.16 -12.89
C PHE A 349 17.46 8.02 -13.44
N LEU A 350 18.36 8.95 -13.09
CA LEU A 350 19.74 8.96 -13.59
C LEU A 350 20.60 7.86 -12.95
N THR A 351 20.42 7.61 -11.65
CA THR A 351 21.23 6.64 -10.90
C THR A 351 21.13 5.21 -11.44
N PRO A 352 19.94 4.65 -11.76
CA PRO A 352 19.82 3.32 -12.34
C PRO A 352 20.44 3.22 -13.73
N VAL A 353 20.33 4.25 -14.55
CA VAL A 353 20.97 4.27 -15.87
C VAL A 353 22.49 4.28 -15.72
N ARG A 354 23.03 5.08 -14.78
CA ARG A 354 24.48 5.03 -14.50
C ARG A 354 24.91 3.64 -14.02
N ALA A 355 24.18 3.02 -13.11
CA ALA A 355 24.49 1.67 -12.63
C ALA A 355 24.49 0.67 -13.78
N PHE A 356 23.48 0.71 -14.66
CA PHE A 356 23.38 -0.16 -15.82
C PHE A 356 24.63 -0.08 -16.72
N TYR A 357 25.07 1.11 -17.10
CA TYR A 357 26.28 1.27 -17.92
C TYR A 357 27.56 0.79 -17.23
N LEU A 358 27.68 1.03 -15.92
CA LEU A 358 28.86 0.59 -15.15
C LEU A 358 28.85 -0.92 -14.92
N ASP A 359 27.69 -1.52 -14.67
CA ASP A 359 27.54 -2.97 -14.52
C ASP A 359 27.90 -3.68 -15.84
N LEU A 360 27.43 -3.19 -17.00
CA LEU A 360 27.80 -3.74 -18.30
C LEU A 360 29.31 -3.70 -18.55
N ALA A 361 29.95 -2.57 -18.22
CA ALA A 361 31.39 -2.44 -18.36
C ALA A 361 32.16 -3.39 -17.44
N GLN A 362 31.66 -3.61 -16.22
CA GLN A 362 32.26 -4.56 -15.29
C GLN A 362 32.01 -6.00 -15.72
N TRP A 363 30.79 -6.39 -16.09
CA TRP A 363 30.47 -7.74 -16.50
C TRP A 363 31.12 -8.17 -17.82
N ALA A 364 31.42 -7.21 -18.68
CA ALA A 364 32.16 -7.46 -19.89
C ALA A 364 33.61 -7.94 -19.65
N VAL A 365 34.14 -7.75 -18.44
CA VAL A 365 35.44 -8.31 -18.03
C VAL A 365 35.34 -9.80 -17.79
N ASP A 366 34.21 -10.23 -17.17
CA ASP A 366 33.96 -11.63 -16.80
C ASP A 366 33.40 -12.43 -17.98
N ASP A 367 32.51 -11.83 -18.77
CA ASP A 367 31.92 -12.41 -20.01
C ASP A 367 31.96 -11.43 -21.18
N PRO A 368 33.12 -11.31 -21.86
CA PRO A 368 33.30 -10.38 -22.98
C PRO A 368 32.40 -10.70 -24.18
N GLY A 369 32.08 -11.97 -24.40
CA GLY A 369 31.23 -12.40 -25.51
C GLY A 369 29.81 -11.90 -25.42
N ARG A 370 29.24 -11.91 -24.21
CA ARG A 370 27.86 -11.48 -23.94
C ARG A 370 27.73 -9.99 -23.75
N TRP A 371 28.58 -9.39 -22.92
CA TRP A 371 28.42 -8.00 -22.49
C TRP A 371 29.33 -7.01 -23.24
N GLY A 372 30.46 -7.50 -23.80
CA GLY A 372 31.43 -6.67 -24.53
C GLY A 372 30.83 -5.79 -25.63
N PRO A 373 29.95 -6.31 -26.50
CA PRO A 373 29.31 -5.53 -27.56
C PRO A 373 28.46 -4.33 -27.03
N TRP A 374 28.09 -4.36 -25.77
CA TRP A 374 27.22 -3.35 -25.15
C TRP A 374 27.98 -2.32 -24.30
N VAL A 375 29.26 -2.44 -24.16
CA VAL A 375 30.09 -1.50 -23.42
C VAL A 375 30.13 -0.15 -24.13
N ALA A 376 29.68 0.88 -23.44
CA ALA A 376 29.63 2.24 -23.98
C ALA A 376 29.96 3.27 -22.89
N PRO A 377 30.42 4.48 -23.27
CA PRO A 377 30.62 5.57 -22.32
C PRO A 377 29.32 5.91 -21.58
N CYS A 378 29.38 5.99 -20.23
CA CYS A 378 28.22 6.28 -19.43
C CYS A 378 27.73 7.72 -19.66
N PRO A 379 26.45 7.92 -20.09
CA PRO A 379 25.92 9.26 -20.36
C PRO A 379 25.65 10.07 -19.07
N VAL A 380 25.69 9.41 -17.90
CA VAL A 380 25.43 10.02 -16.60
C VAL A 380 26.73 10.16 -15.82
N GLY A 381 27.22 11.38 -15.67
CA GLY A 381 28.41 11.68 -14.88
C GLY A 381 28.20 11.47 -13.37
N ARG A 382 29.29 11.34 -12.62
CA ARG A 382 29.24 11.25 -11.16
C ARG A 382 28.55 12.47 -10.53
N ALA A 383 28.79 13.65 -11.08
CA ALA A 383 28.19 14.91 -10.62
C ALA A 383 26.66 14.93 -10.72
N ASP A 384 26.10 14.27 -11.75
CA ASP A 384 24.65 14.20 -11.99
C ASP A 384 23.91 13.40 -10.88
N THR A 385 24.61 12.49 -10.20
CA THR A 385 24.05 11.61 -9.17
C THR A 385 24.35 12.07 -7.74
N ILE A 386 25.23 13.05 -7.52
CA ILE A 386 25.55 13.55 -6.17
C ILE A 386 24.35 14.27 -5.55
N GLN A 387 23.89 13.76 -4.40
CA GLN A 387 22.67 14.22 -3.73
C GLN A 387 22.92 15.04 -2.45
N GLY A 388 24.15 15.33 -2.06
CA GLY A 388 24.47 15.86 -0.74
C GLY A 388 23.70 17.12 -0.33
N LYS A 389 23.49 18.09 -1.23
CA LYS A 389 22.69 19.31 -0.95
C LYS A 389 21.20 18.97 -0.82
N VAL A 390 20.66 18.17 -1.75
CA VAL A 390 19.24 17.77 -1.77
C VAL A 390 18.90 16.92 -0.54
N GLN A 391 19.78 16.00 -0.16
CA GLN A 391 19.60 15.18 1.05
C GLN A 391 19.59 16.03 2.32
N ARG A 392 20.49 17.03 2.43
CA ARG A 392 20.49 17.97 3.57
C ARG A 392 19.20 18.77 3.65
N HIS A 393 18.70 19.31 2.54
CA HIS A 393 17.41 20.01 2.50
C HIS A 393 16.25 19.09 2.81
N ARG A 394 16.26 17.84 2.31
CA ARG A 394 15.25 16.84 2.64
C ARG A 394 15.25 16.51 4.12
N LYS A 395 16.44 16.28 4.69
CA LYS A 395 16.61 16.06 6.14
C LYS A 395 16.07 17.23 6.95
N SER A 396 16.48 18.47 6.64
CA SER A 396 16.01 19.68 7.34
C SER A 396 14.48 19.80 7.33
N ARG A 397 13.83 19.59 6.19
CA ARG A 397 12.36 19.57 6.10
C ARG A 397 11.73 18.43 6.91
N MET A 398 12.34 17.26 6.92
CA MET A 398 11.86 16.14 7.71
C MET A 398 12.01 16.43 9.22
N ASP A 399 13.09 17.06 9.65
CA ASP A 399 13.31 17.44 11.05
C ASP A 399 12.34 18.55 11.48
N ALA A 400 12.10 19.56 10.62
CA ALA A 400 11.07 20.56 10.85
C ALA A 400 9.68 19.93 11.01
N ARG A 401 9.35 18.98 10.14
CA ARG A 401 8.10 18.22 10.22
C ARG A 401 7.97 17.41 11.52
N THR A 402 9.03 16.84 12.04
CA THR A 402 9.00 16.12 13.32
C THR A 402 8.79 17.07 14.49
N ARG A 403 9.48 18.23 14.49
CA ARG A 403 9.32 19.28 15.53
C ARG A 403 7.90 19.83 15.59
N GLU A 404 7.23 19.94 14.45
CA GLU A 404 5.84 20.37 14.36
C GLU A 404 4.86 19.31 14.90
N ARG A 405 5.12 18.03 14.63
CA ARG A 405 4.15 16.95 14.89
C ARG A 405 4.28 16.30 16.26
N LEU A 406 5.48 16.20 16.80
CA LEU A 406 5.73 15.52 18.07
C LEU A 406 4.98 16.18 19.25
N PRO A 407 4.96 17.52 19.40
CA PRO A 407 4.24 18.16 20.50
C PRO A 407 2.72 17.99 20.45
N VAL A 408 2.16 17.82 19.26
CA VAL A 408 0.69 17.67 19.08
C VAL A 408 0.23 16.22 18.96
N LEU A 409 1.16 15.26 19.00
CA LEU A 409 0.83 13.82 19.00
C LEU A 409 -0.12 13.41 20.13
N PRO A 410 0.03 13.91 21.39
CA PRO A 410 -0.92 13.60 22.47
C PRO A 410 -2.37 13.99 22.16
N VAL A 411 -2.59 15.06 21.39
CA VAL A 411 -3.94 15.49 20.98
C VAL A 411 -4.54 14.47 20.03
N LEU A 412 -3.78 13.94 19.07
CA LEU A 412 -4.24 12.86 18.17
C LEU A 412 -4.56 11.58 18.96
N VAL A 413 -3.69 11.18 19.89
CA VAL A 413 -3.88 9.98 20.73
C VAL A 413 -5.16 10.10 21.54
N ALA A 414 -5.36 11.21 22.28
CA ALA A 414 -6.55 11.46 23.06
C ALA A 414 -7.83 11.54 22.21
N SER A 415 -7.74 12.13 21.02
CA SER A 415 -8.85 12.20 20.06
C SER A 415 -9.23 10.81 19.55
N ALA A 416 -8.27 9.98 19.15
CA ALA A 416 -8.54 8.62 18.69
C ALA A 416 -9.16 7.75 19.77
N ALA A 417 -8.68 7.85 21.01
CA ALA A 417 -9.26 7.13 22.17
C ALA A 417 -10.71 7.57 22.45
N ARG A 418 -10.97 8.87 22.45
CA ARG A 418 -12.35 9.39 22.61
C ARG A 418 -13.27 8.94 21.48
N GLN A 419 -12.83 9.04 20.23
CA GLN A 419 -13.63 8.61 19.08
C GLN A 419 -14.01 7.12 19.17
N HIS A 420 -13.08 6.28 19.63
CA HIS A 420 -13.36 4.86 19.85
C HIS A 420 -14.36 4.66 21.01
N ALA A 421 -14.17 5.33 22.14
CA ALA A 421 -15.07 5.26 23.28
C ALA A 421 -16.50 5.72 22.92
N ASP A 422 -16.62 6.85 22.23
CA ASP A 422 -17.90 7.42 21.78
C ASP A 422 -18.63 6.49 20.80
N ALA A 423 -17.90 5.97 19.80
CA ALA A 423 -18.48 5.05 18.82
C ALA A 423 -18.93 3.73 19.47
N ARG A 424 -18.16 3.22 20.43
CA ARG A 424 -18.50 2.04 21.22
C ARG A 424 -19.74 2.27 22.08
N ALA A 425 -19.80 3.38 22.80
CA ALA A 425 -20.94 3.75 23.64
C ALA A 425 -22.22 3.90 22.79
N LEU A 426 -22.11 4.57 21.63
CA LEU A 426 -23.24 4.75 20.72
C LEU A 426 -23.74 3.42 20.14
N LEU A 427 -22.85 2.52 19.74
CA LEU A 427 -23.22 1.19 19.24
C LEU A 427 -23.86 0.34 20.34
N GLN A 428 -23.33 0.40 21.55
CA GLN A 428 -23.87 -0.34 22.71
C GLN A 428 -25.27 0.15 23.09
N ALA A 429 -25.47 1.46 23.16
CA ALA A 429 -26.79 2.05 23.40
C ALA A 429 -27.79 1.65 22.29
N ALA A 430 -27.34 1.71 21.01
CA ALA A 430 -28.17 1.33 19.89
C ALA A 430 -28.59 -0.14 19.90
N ARG A 431 -27.78 -1.05 20.43
CA ARG A 431 -28.10 -2.46 20.57
C ARG A 431 -29.20 -2.70 21.63
N GLY A 432 -29.21 -1.88 22.67
CA GLY A 432 -30.27 -1.92 23.74
C GLY A 432 -31.56 -1.18 23.40
N THR A 433 -31.58 -0.40 22.30
CA THR A 433 -32.74 0.44 21.91
C THR A 433 -33.57 -0.29 20.85
N ARG A 434 -34.91 -0.17 20.93
CA ARG A 434 -35.82 -0.76 19.94
C ARG A 434 -35.76 0.02 18.61
N PRO A 435 -36.00 -0.64 17.46
CA PRO A 435 -36.17 0.05 16.19
C PRO A 435 -37.27 1.13 16.29
N GLY A 436 -37.01 2.32 15.80
CA GLY A 436 -37.86 3.49 15.86
C GLY A 436 -37.63 4.42 17.06
N ASP A 437 -37.00 3.92 18.12
CA ASP A 437 -36.74 4.71 19.34
C ASP A 437 -35.46 5.56 19.20
N VAL A 438 -35.36 6.59 20.05
CA VAL A 438 -34.22 7.51 20.09
C VAL A 438 -33.06 6.90 20.87
N ILE A 439 -31.88 6.92 20.29
CA ILE A 439 -30.60 6.56 20.90
C ILE A 439 -29.95 7.84 21.39
N THR A 440 -29.69 7.96 22.68
CA THR A 440 -28.93 9.07 23.26
C THR A 440 -27.65 8.54 23.88
N ALA A 441 -26.48 8.80 23.24
CA ALA A 441 -25.18 8.42 23.75
C ALA A 441 -24.10 9.31 23.13
N ALA A 442 -23.00 9.53 23.86
CA ALA A 442 -21.83 10.28 23.38
C ALA A 442 -22.18 11.65 22.76
N GLY A 443 -23.14 12.34 23.31
CA GLY A 443 -23.60 13.66 22.86
C GLY A 443 -24.39 13.65 21.53
N ALA A 444 -24.74 12.46 20.99
CA ALA A 444 -25.57 12.33 19.80
C ALA A 444 -26.95 11.80 20.12
N ALA A 445 -27.97 12.32 19.42
CA ALA A 445 -29.33 11.80 19.44
C ALA A 445 -29.65 11.26 18.03
N LEU A 446 -29.82 9.94 17.90
CA LEU A 446 -30.11 9.24 16.66
C LEU A 446 -31.36 8.40 16.79
N ILE A 447 -32.03 8.10 15.69
CA ILE A 447 -33.19 7.21 15.65
C ILE A 447 -32.75 5.83 15.19
N ARG A 448 -32.99 4.80 15.98
CA ARG A 448 -32.69 3.40 15.66
C ARG A 448 -33.45 2.99 14.38
N SER A 449 -32.72 2.65 13.33
CA SER A 449 -33.36 2.21 12.09
C SER A 449 -33.86 0.77 12.20
N GLU A 450 -35.00 0.49 11.57
CA GLU A 450 -35.44 -0.88 11.35
C GLU A 450 -34.41 -1.65 10.50
N THR A 451 -34.07 -2.82 10.93
CA THR A 451 -33.18 -3.75 10.24
C THR A 451 -33.83 -5.13 10.22
N LYS A 452 -33.56 -5.90 9.17
CA LYS A 452 -34.01 -7.30 9.14
C LYS A 452 -33.47 -8.05 10.37
N PRO A 453 -34.22 -8.99 10.96
CA PRO A 453 -33.82 -9.70 12.18
C PRO A 453 -32.41 -10.34 12.11
N ALA A 454 -32.00 -10.81 10.93
CA ALA A 454 -30.69 -11.41 10.68
C ALA A 454 -29.58 -10.40 10.33
N ALA A 455 -29.83 -9.09 10.41
CA ALA A 455 -28.85 -8.11 10.04
C ALA A 455 -27.78 -7.95 11.14
N VAL A 456 -26.53 -8.23 10.81
CA VAL A 456 -25.38 -8.07 11.73
C VAL A 456 -25.07 -6.59 11.99
N SER A 457 -25.43 -5.69 11.07
CA SER A 457 -25.13 -4.26 11.15
C SER A 457 -26.26 -3.47 11.82
N VAL A 458 -25.89 -2.63 12.77
CA VAL A 458 -26.77 -1.69 13.48
C VAL A 458 -26.78 -0.36 12.74
N TRP A 459 -27.95 0.11 12.36
CA TRP A 459 -28.15 1.37 11.64
C TRP A 459 -28.97 2.35 12.47
N ALA A 460 -28.67 3.63 12.32
CA ALA A 460 -29.46 4.72 12.90
C ALA A 460 -29.60 5.88 11.92
N GLY A 461 -30.70 6.59 11.96
CA GLY A 461 -30.94 7.83 11.24
C GLY A 461 -30.53 9.02 12.09
N ASP A 462 -29.85 9.98 11.50
CA ASP A 462 -29.56 11.26 12.13
C ASP A 462 -30.73 12.24 11.83
N PRO A 463 -31.51 12.64 12.81
CA PRO A 463 -32.66 13.52 12.59
C PRO A 463 -32.28 14.92 12.11
N ALA A 464 -31.05 15.38 12.43
CA ALA A 464 -30.57 16.70 12.04
C ALA A 464 -30.14 16.76 10.56
N THR A 465 -29.58 15.68 10.04
CA THR A 465 -29.03 15.64 8.66
C THR A 465 -29.85 14.72 7.72
N GLY A 466 -30.78 13.93 8.21
CA GLY A 466 -31.51 12.91 7.46
C GLY A 466 -30.65 11.71 7.00
N LYS A 467 -29.37 11.68 7.34
CA LYS A 467 -28.42 10.65 6.88
C LYS A 467 -28.52 9.39 7.73
N ARG A 468 -28.49 8.23 7.06
CA ARG A 468 -28.35 6.94 7.73
C ARG A 468 -26.89 6.66 8.06
N ARG A 469 -26.63 6.26 9.30
CA ARG A 469 -25.31 5.92 9.83
C ARG A 469 -25.25 4.43 10.15
N ASN A 470 -24.19 3.76 9.74
CA ASN A 470 -23.89 2.39 10.10
C ASN A 470 -22.99 2.39 11.34
N LEU A 471 -23.60 2.28 12.52
CA LEU A 471 -22.92 2.37 13.81
C LEU A 471 -21.90 1.23 14.01
N THR A 472 -22.20 0.04 13.50
CA THR A 472 -21.26 -1.10 13.54
C THR A 472 -19.98 -0.79 12.73
N ALA A 473 -20.13 -0.23 11.53
CA ALA A 473 -18.97 0.11 10.69
C ALA A 473 -18.22 1.35 11.21
N GLU A 474 -18.91 2.27 11.89
CA GLU A 474 -18.27 3.45 12.52
C GLU A 474 -17.43 3.04 13.71
N GLU A 475 -17.96 2.16 14.56
CA GLU A 475 -17.22 1.62 15.72
C GLU A 475 -16.02 0.78 15.24
N ASP A 476 -16.19 -0.07 14.24
CA ASP A 476 -15.08 -0.84 13.68
C ASP A 476 -13.95 0.05 13.17
N ARG A 477 -14.28 1.10 12.43
CA ARG A 477 -13.27 2.07 11.95
C ARG A 477 -12.60 2.84 13.08
N ALA A 478 -13.37 3.24 14.10
CA ALA A 478 -12.83 3.97 15.25
C ALA A 478 -11.88 3.10 16.08
N PHE A 479 -12.23 1.84 16.31
CA PHE A 479 -11.37 0.87 16.98
C PHE A 479 -10.03 0.69 16.24
N TRP A 480 -10.09 0.40 14.93
CA TRP A 480 -8.87 0.16 14.15
C TRP A 480 -8.02 1.42 13.99
N ALA A 481 -8.64 2.62 13.99
CA ALA A 481 -7.92 3.88 13.98
C ALA A 481 -7.18 4.09 15.32
N TRP A 482 -7.85 3.88 16.45
CA TRP A 482 -7.26 3.93 17.78
C TRP A 482 -6.12 2.92 17.93
N ALA A 483 -6.36 1.65 17.61
CA ALA A 483 -5.35 0.59 17.70
C ALA A 483 -4.12 0.89 16.83
N THR A 484 -4.32 1.43 15.62
CA THR A 484 -3.25 1.84 14.73
C THR A 484 -2.40 2.96 15.35
N VAL A 485 -3.03 4.00 15.90
CA VAL A 485 -2.32 5.13 16.54
C VAL A 485 -1.50 4.63 17.73
N GLU A 486 -2.12 3.81 18.60
CA GLU A 486 -1.49 3.29 19.81
C GLU A 486 -0.28 2.38 19.50
N VAL A 487 -0.46 1.42 18.60
CA VAL A 487 0.65 0.51 18.28
C VAL A 487 1.79 1.25 17.58
N LEU A 488 1.49 2.14 16.62
CA LEU A 488 2.53 2.89 15.92
C LEU A 488 3.30 3.84 16.86
N ARG A 489 2.62 4.53 17.78
CA ARG A 489 3.29 5.44 18.72
C ARG A 489 4.16 4.69 19.74
N ALA A 490 3.70 3.52 20.21
CA ALA A 490 4.39 2.72 21.21
C ALA A 490 5.58 1.92 20.64
N THR A 491 5.60 1.63 19.35
CA THR A 491 6.58 0.72 18.75
C THR A 491 7.44 1.36 17.66
N GLY A 492 6.96 2.40 17.01
CA GLY A 492 7.63 2.99 15.86
C GLY A 492 7.83 2.05 14.67
N ILE A 493 7.07 0.95 14.57
CA ILE A 493 7.18 -0.01 13.47
C ILE A 493 6.68 0.57 12.15
N ARG A 494 7.08 -0.03 11.02
CA ARG A 494 6.62 0.35 9.70
C ARG A 494 5.18 -0.12 9.48
N ALA A 495 4.45 0.51 8.54
CA ALA A 495 3.09 0.10 8.21
C ALA A 495 3.01 -1.35 7.72
N GLU A 496 3.98 -1.76 6.94
CA GLU A 496 4.09 -3.12 6.41
C GLU A 496 4.34 -4.14 7.53
N GLU A 497 5.17 -3.80 8.53
CA GLU A 497 5.44 -4.61 9.72
C GLU A 497 4.21 -4.69 10.64
N LEU A 498 3.46 -3.58 10.78
CA LEU A 498 2.23 -3.53 11.55
C LEU A 498 1.19 -4.53 11.05
N VAL A 499 0.99 -4.59 9.74
CA VAL A 499 -0.02 -5.49 9.15
C VAL A 499 0.39 -6.96 9.12
N GLN A 500 1.68 -7.24 9.34
CA GLN A 500 2.24 -8.58 9.47
C GLN A 500 2.31 -9.08 10.92
N LEU A 501 2.05 -8.22 11.92
CA LEU A 501 1.96 -8.66 13.32
C LEU A 501 0.95 -9.79 13.45
N SER A 502 1.37 -10.90 14.03
CA SER A 502 0.56 -12.09 14.22
C SER A 502 0.49 -12.49 15.70
N HIS A 503 -0.37 -13.43 16.01
CA HIS A 503 -0.42 -14.02 17.35
C HIS A 503 0.93 -14.67 17.74
N HIS A 504 1.73 -15.12 16.78
CA HIS A 504 3.06 -15.68 16.99
C HIS A 504 4.16 -14.62 17.22
N SER A 505 3.84 -13.34 17.06
CA SER A 505 4.80 -12.25 17.30
C SER A 505 5.09 -12.02 18.79
N PHE A 506 4.42 -12.72 19.71
CA PHE A 506 4.63 -12.62 21.15
C PHE A 506 5.67 -13.63 21.59
N VAL A 507 6.74 -13.15 22.18
CA VAL A 507 7.83 -13.96 22.73
C VAL A 507 8.02 -13.62 24.21
N GLN A 508 8.14 -14.63 25.05
CA GLN A 508 8.51 -14.46 26.46
C GLN A 508 10.02 -14.67 26.61
N TYR A 509 10.68 -13.66 27.12
CA TYR A 509 12.12 -13.72 27.40
C TYR A 509 12.36 -13.69 28.90
N ARG A 510 13.13 -14.65 29.42
CA ARG A 510 13.54 -14.68 30.82
C ARG A 510 14.92 -14.05 30.98
N LEU A 511 14.97 -12.94 31.72
CA LEU A 511 16.23 -12.26 32.01
C LEU A 511 17.16 -13.20 32.80
N PRO A 512 18.42 -13.46 32.37
CA PRO A 512 19.32 -14.42 33.04
C PRO A 512 19.70 -14.00 34.44
N GLY A 513 19.76 -12.70 34.73
CA GLY A 513 20.23 -12.18 36.04
C GLY A 513 19.14 -12.17 37.13
N THR A 514 17.89 -11.88 36.76
CA THR A 514 16.77 -11.71 37.70
C THR A 514 15.74 -12.83 37.62
N GLY A 515 15.74 -13.63 36.57
CA GLY A 515 14.69 -14.60 36.29
C GLY A 515 13.34 -13.98 35.86
N GLU A 516 13.27 -12.68 35.74
CA GLU A 516 12.08 -11.95 35.36
C GLU A 516 11.66 -12.29 33.93
N LEU A 517 10.34 -12.48 33.74
CA LEU A 517 9.76 -12.68 32.41
C LEU A 517 9.42 -11.33 31.75
N VAL A 518 10.07 -11.02 30.65
CA VAL A 518 9.84 -9.82 29.87
C VAL A 518 9.06 -10.18 28.60
N PRO A 519 7.86 -9.63 28.39
CA PRO A 519 7.12 -9.81 27.15
C PRO A 519 7.78 -9.01 26.02
N LEU A 520 8.08 -9.69 24.92
CA LEU A 520 8.69 -9.10 23.74
C LEU A 520 7.76 -9.24 22.53
N LEU A 521 7.78 -8.25 21.68
CA LEU A 521 7.14 -8.25 20.37
C LEU A 521 8.19 -8.49 19.29
N GLN A 522 8.11 -9.62 18.63
CA GLN A 522 8.96 -9.99 17.51
C GLN A 522 8.44 -9.36 16.23
N ILE A 523 9.27 -8.57 15.58
CA ILE A 523 8.97 -7.93 14.30
C ILE A 523 9.67 -8.70 13.20
N VAL A 524 8.87 -9.24 12.29
CA VAL A 524 9.35 -10.02 11.13
C VAL A 524 10.24 -9.15 10.25
N PRO A 525 11.27 -9.73 9.59
CA PRO A 525 12.09 -9.01 8.62
C PRO A 525 11.23 -8.36 7.55
N SER A 526 11.52 -7.10 7.29
CA SER A 526 10.90 -6.32 6.21
C SER A 526 12.01 -5.83 5.29
N LYS A 527 11.88 -4.66 4.69
CA LYS A 527 12.85 -4.05 3.75
C LYS A 527 14.35 -4.12 4.15
N THR A 528 14.68 -4.38 5.42
CA THR A 528 16.08 -4.45 5.92
C THR A 528 16.55 -5.86 6.26
N ASP A 529 15.73 -6.90 6.00
CA ASP A 529 16.02 -8.32 6.24
C ASP A 529 16.55 -8.64 7.67
N ALA A 530 16.22 -7.79 8.64
CA ALA A 530 16.61 -7.95 10.03
C ALA A 530 15.37 -8.08 10.91
N GLU A 531 15.30 -9.21 11.59
CA GLU A 531 14.37 -9.45 12.69
C GLU A 531 14.77 -8.61 13.90
N ARG A 532 13.79 -8.16 14.69
CA ARG A 532 14.05 -7.42 15.92
C ARG A 532 12.98 -7.67 16.96
N LEU A 533 13.38 -7.49 18.22
CA LEU A 533 12.53 -7.64 19.39
C LEU A 533 12.31 -6.28 20.03
N LEU A 534 11.05 -6.00 20.38
CA LEU A 534 10.65 -4.80 21.11
C LEU A 534 10.06 -5.20 22.46
N VAL A 535 10.39 -4.48 23.52
CA VAL A 535 9.76 -4.67 24.83
C VAL A 535 8.31 -4.19 24.76
N ILE A 536 7.40 -5.00 25.28
CA ILE A 536 5.99 -4.65 25.39
C ILE A 536 5.78 -3.94 26.73
N SER A 537 5.40 -2.65 26.69
CA SER A 537 4.97 -1.94 27.89
C SER A 537 3.56 -2.40 28.31
N PRO A 538 3.15 -2.19 29.60
CA PRO A 538 1.81 -2.53 30.05
C PRO A 538 0.70 -1.90 29.17
N GLU A 539 0.85 -0.63 28.76
CA GLU A 539 -0.13 0.08 27.95
C GLU A 539 -0.23 -0.55 26.53
N LEU A 540 0.90 -0.97 25.96
CA LEU A 540 0.90 -1.68 24.67
C LEU A 540 0.27 -3.06 24.83
N ALA A 541 0.50 -3.76 25.93
CA ALA A 541 -0.11 -5.05 26.22
C ALA A 541 -1.65 -4.95 26.27
N ASP A 542 -2.19 -3.90 26.89
CA ASP A 542 -3.65 -3.65 26.94
C ASP A 542 -4.23 -3.44 25.54
N VAL A 543 -3.55 -2.66 24.69
CA VAL A 543 -3.98 -2.44 23.30
C VAL A 543 -3.97 -3.74 22.51
N LEU A 544 -2.87 -4.52 22.62
CA LEU A 544 -2.74 -5.81 21.91
C LEU A 544 -3.79 -6.82 22.39
N SER A 545 -4.08 -6.85 23.71
CA SER A 545 -5.14 -7.68 24.29
C SER A 545 -6.52 -7.30 23.76
N ALA A 546 -6.80 -6.00 23.61
CA ALA A 546 -8.05 -5.52 23.02
C ALA A 546 -8.17 -5.93 21.55
N ILE A 547 -7.07 -5.86 20.78
CA ILE A 547 -7.02 -6.33 19.38
C ILE A 547 -7.31 -7.83 19.31
N ILE A 548 -6.61 -8.65 20.11
CA ILE A 548 -6.79 -10.11 20.13
C ILE A 548 -8.22 -10.48 20.50
N SER A 549 -8.77 -9.87 21.54
CA SER A 549 -10.15 -10.10 21.98
C SER A 549 -11.17 -9.77 20.87
N ARG A 550 -10.94 -8.66 20.15
CA ARG A 550 -11.79 -8.27 19.03
C ARG A 550 -11.72 -9.27 17.87
N VAL A 551 -10.53 -9.70 17.49
CA VAL A 551 -10.31 -10.59 16.35
C VAL A 551 -10.82 -12.00 16.65
N ARG A 552 -10.64 -12.50 17.86
CA ARG A 552 -11.22 -13.77 18.30
C ARG A 552 -12.75 -13.74 18.31
N GLY A 553 -13.35 -12.63 18.69
CA GLY A 553 -14.81 -12.53 18.87
C GLY A 553 -15.32 -13.63 19.81
N THR A 554 -16.25 -14.45 19.32
CA THR A 554 -16.78 -15.63 20.04
C THR A 554 -15.96 -16.90 19.80
N SER A 555 -14.97 -16.87 18.91
CA SER A 555 -14.06 -17.99 18.63
C SER A 555 -12.95 -18.04 19.69
N HIS A 556 -12.44 -19.22 19.99
CA HIS A 556 -11.29 -19.40 20.88
C HIS A 556 -9.94 -19.17 20.19
N ALA A 557 -9.92 -19.07 18.85
CA ALA A 557 -8.71 -18.91 18.05
C ALA A 557 -8.76 -17.63 17.21
N VAL A 558 -7.57 -17.07 16.90
CA VAL A 558 -7.42 -15.99 15.93
C VAL A 558 -7.60 -16.58 14.52
N PRO A 559 -8.52 -16.06 13.68
CA PRO A 559 -8.72 -16.58 12.32
C PRO A 559 -7.45 -16.48 11.48
N LEU A 560 -7.23 -17.52 10.65
CA LEU A 560 -6.13 -17.52 9.69
C LEU A 560 -6.55 -16.77 8.43
N VAL A 561 -5.83 -15.72 8.09
CA VAL A 561 -6.13 -14.91 6.89
C VAL A 561 -4.88 -14.74 6.02
N ALA A 562 -5.07 -14.83 4.71
CA ALA A 562 -4.01 -14.51 3.76
C ALA A 562 -3.90 -12.99 3.63
N ALA A 563 -2.68 -12.48 3.67
CA ALA A 563 -2.32 -11.10 3.37
C ALA A 563 -1.66 -11.03 1.99
N TYR A 564 -1.84 -9.92 1.29
CA TYR A 564 -1.14 -9.65 0.05
C TYR A 564 0.05 -8.74 0.34
N ASP A 565 1.23 -9.17 -0.09
CA ASP A 565 2.43 -8.36 -0.05
C ASP A 565 2.46 -7.48 -1.31
N ASP A 566 2.21 -6.19 -1.14
CA ASP A 566 2.20 -5.21 -2.24
C ASP A 566 3.60 -4.99 -2.84
N HIS A 567 4.67 -5.31 -2.08
CA HIS A 567 6.04 -5.11 -2.51
C HIS A 567 6.54 -6.29 -3.34
N GLU A 568 6.32 -7.51 -2.83
CA GLU A 568 6.64 -8.75 -3.53
C GLU A 568 5.54 -9.20 -4.50
N ARG A 569 4.38 -8.59 -4.47
CA ARG A 569 3.19 -8.95 -5.28
C ARG A 569 2.78 -10.40 -5.19
N VAL A 570 2.88 -10.96 -4.00
CA VAL A 570 2.49 -12.34 -3.70
C VAL A 570 1.47 -12.41 -2.58
N TRP A 571 0.65 -13.45 -2.61
CA TRP A 571 -0.21 -13.79 -1.48
C TRP A 571 0.60 -14.60 -0.48
N LEU A 572 0.71 -14.08 0.75
CA LEU A 572 1.34 -14.79 1.86
C LEU A 572 0.43 -15.94 2.33
N PRO A 573 1.01 -17.01 2.86
CA PRO A 573 0.23 -18.10 3.47
C PRO A 573 -0.72 -17.56 4.54
N PRO A 574 -1.89 -18.22 4.75
CA PRO A 574 -2.79 -17.82 5.82
C PRO A 574 -2.12 -17.85 7.19
N ALA A 575 -2.16 -16.73 7.91
CA ALA A 575 -1.54 -16.55 9.21
C ALA A 575 -2.52 -15.88 10.18
N PRO A 576 -2.35 -16.07 11.51
CA PRO A 576 -3.18 -15.45 12.53
C PRO A 576 -2.74 -13.99 12.77
N VAL A 577 -2.83 -13.15 11.72
CA VAL A 577 -2.44 -11.74 11.82
C VAL A 577 -3.38 -10.97 12.75
N LEU A 578 -2.86 -10.00 13.48
CA LEU A 578 -3.62 -9.22 14.44
C LEU A 578 -4.44 -8.11 13.77
N PHE A 579 -3.88 -7.49 12.73
CA PHE A 579 -4.59 -6.45 11.97
C PHE A 579 -5.45 -7.09 10.88
N GLN A 580 -6.58 -7.64 11.30
CA GLN A 580 -7.60 -8.23 10.44
C GLN A 580 -9.00 -7.83 10.87
N ARG A 581 -9.94 -7.82 9.94
CA ARG A 581 -11.35 -7.51 10.22
C ARG A 581 -12.28 -8.30 9.32
N ARG A 582 -13.49 -8.48 9.80
CA ARG A 582 -14.55 -9.13 9.02
C ARG A 582 -15.17 -8.14 8.02
N ILE A 583 -15.21 -8.52 6.76
CA ILE A 583 -15.90 -7.79 5.69
C ILE A 583 -16.90 -8.75 5.03
N GLY A 584 -18.18 -8.53 5.29
CA GLY A 584 -19.21 -9.49 4.89
C GLY A 584 -19.04 -10.83 5.61
N ALA A 585 -18.91 -11.90 4.84
CA ALA A 585 -18.71 -13.26 5.35
C ALA A 585 -17.23 -13.70 5.40
N GLU A 586 -16.27 -12.79 5.18
CA GLU A 586 -14.86 -13.12 5.06
C GLU A 586 -14.00 -12.32 6.04
N ASP A 587 -13.11 -13.00 6.78
CA ASP A 587 -12.07 -12.34 7.56
C ASP A 587 -10.90 -11.98 6.64
N ARG A 588 -10.44 -10.72 6.73
CA ARG A 588 -9.43 -10.14 5.83
C ARG A 588 -8.37 -9.39 6.60
N ALA A 589 -7.12 -9.59 6.22
CA ALA A 589 -6.03 -8.73 6.67
C ALA A 589 -6.29 -7.26 6.26
N ILE A 590 -5.94 -6.33 7.15
CA ILE A 590 -6.04 -4.89 6.89
C ILE A 590 -4.80 -4.48 6.08
N PRO A 591 -4.94 -4.01 4.83
CA PRO A 591 -3.79 -3.58 4.03
C PRO A 591 -3.16 -2.28 4.57
N ALA A 592 -1.85 -2.08 4.32
CA ALA A 592 -1.14 -0.84 4.68
C ALA A 592 -1.79 0.44 4.13
N ALA A 593 -2.42 0.37 2.96
CA ALA A 593 -3.21 1.47 2.40
C ALA A 593 -4.43 1.83 3.27
N THR A 594 -5.06 0.85 3.91
CA THR A 594 -6.17 1.09 4.86
C THR A 594 -5.65 1.71 6.15
N ILE A 595 -4.49 1.32 6.66
CA ILE A 595 -3.83 1.95 7.80
C ILE A 595 -3.66 3.46 7.57
N ARG A 596 -3.17 3.86 6.40
CA ARG A 596 -3.03 5.29 6.03
C ARG A 596 -4.38 6.03 6.02
N LYS A 597 -5.43 5.39 5.52
CA LYS A 597 -6.80 5.96 5.53
C LYS A 597 -7.37 6.11 6.95
N LEU A 598 -7.13 5.13 7.83
CA LEU A 598 -7.56 5.18 9.23
C LEU A 598 -6.87 6.32 9.97
N LEU A 599 -5.56 6.50 9.79
CA LEU A 599 -4.80 7.63 10.37
C LEU A 599 -5.31 8.97 9.85
N ALA A 600 -5.52 9.11 8.55
CA ALA A 600 -6.05 10.34 7.96
C ALA A 600 -7.45 10.69 8.50
N ALA A 601 -8.32 9.69 8.64
CA ALA A 601 -9.67 9.88 9.17
C ALA A 601 -9.67 10.26 10.67
N ALA A 602 -8.79 9.65 11.49
CA ALA A 602 -8.63 10.01 12.89
C ALA A 602 -8.12 11.44 13.05
N LEU A 603 -7.15 11.82 12.23
CA LEU A 603 -6.55 13.16 12.26
C LEU A 603 -7.53 14.24 11.81
N ALA A 604 -8.28 14.03 10.75
CA ALA A 604 -9.27 14.99 10.25
C ALA A 604 -10.27 15.44 11.34
N ARG A 605 -10.59 14.56 12.29
CA ARG A 605 -11.50 14.86 13.40
C ARG A 605 -10.85 15.70 14.51
N THR A 606 -9.53 15.82 14.52
CA THR A 606 -8.84 16.67 15.53
C THR A 606 -8.90 18.16 15.20
N GLY A 607 -9.12 18.52 13.93
CA GLY A 607 -9.06 19.89 13.45
C GLY A 607 -7.66 20.51 13.47
N LEU A 608 -6.62 19.70 13.72
CA LEU A 608 -5.24 20.20 13.75
C LEU A 608 -4.79 20.68 12.37
N THR A 609 -4.20 21.88 12.35
CA THR A 609 -3.63 22.48 11.15
C THR A 609 -2.13 22.75 11.35
N ASP A 610 -1.41 22.88 10.25
CA ASP A 610 -0.04 23.36 10.23
C ASP A 610 0.04 24.89 10.37
N PRO A 611 1.24 25.50 10.45
CA PRO A 611 1.40 26.95 10.53
C PRO A 611 0.85 27.72 9.31
N ALA A 612 0.64 27.05 8.17
CA ALA A 612 0.02 27.63 6.98
C ALA A 612 -1.52 27.54 7.00
N GLY A 613 -2.10 26.92 8.04
CA GLY A 613 -3.56 26.69 8.15
C GLY A 613 -4.06 25.45 7.40
N GLU A 614 -3.17 24.67 6.77
CA GLU A 614 -3.53 23.45 6.07
C GLU A 614 -3.72 22.27 7.05
N PRO A 615 -4.63 21.34 6.79
CA PRO A 615 -4.84 20.18 7.65
C PRO A 615 -3.56 19.40 7.89
N LEU A 616 -3.22 19.16 9.15
CA LEU A 616 -2.02 18.42 9.51
C LEU A 616 -2.11 16.97 8.97
N HIS A 617 -1.00 16.47 8.46
CA HIS A 617 -0.96 15.12 7.88
C HIS A 617 0.11 14.26 8.56
N TYR A 618 -0.29 13.08 9.08
CA TYR A 618 0.62 12.06 9.62
C TYR A 618 0.69 10.85 8.71
N THR A 619 1.89 10.33 8.55
CA THR A 619 2.15 9.03 7.92
C THR A 619 2.66 8.05 8.98
N PRO A 620 2.56 6.72 8.77
CA PRO A 620 3.19 5.75 9.67
C PRO A 620 4.70 6.00 9.89
N HIS A 621 5.38 6.54 8.88
CA HIS A 621 6.79 6.88 9.00
C HIS A 621 7.05 8.09 9.92
N ASP A 622 6.10 9.02 10.06
CA ASP A 622 6.20 10.10 11.03
C ASP A 622 6.15 9.56 12.46
N PHE A 623 5.29 8.57 12.75
CA PHE A 623 5.25 7.89 14.06
C PHE A 623 6.58 7.25 14.40
N ARG A 624 7.21 6.57 13.44
CA ARG A 624 8.53 5.99 13.63
C ARG A 624 9.58 7.05 13.96
N ARG A 625 9.56 8.19 13.27
CA ARG A 625 10.47 9.30 13.55
C ARG A 625 10.23 9.89 14.94
N MET A 626 8.97 10.14 15.28
CA MET A 626 8.60 10.66 16.59
C MET A 626 8.99 9.70 17.71
N PHE A 627 8.71 8.40 17.57
CA PHE A 627 9.10 7.37 18.53
C PHE A 627 10.61 7.35 18.76
N LEU A 628 11.42 7.36 17.70
CA LEU A 628 12.88 7.35 17.82
C LEU A 628 13.42 8.66 18.40
N THR A 629 12.85 9.80 17.99
CA THR A 629 13.23 11.09 18.53
C THR A 629 12.95 11.15 20.04
N ASP A 630 11.72 10.79 20.44
CA ASP A 630 11.28 10.73 21.82
C ASP A 630 12.14 9.78 22.66
N ALA A 631 12.39 8.56 22.16
CA ALA A 631 13.20 7.57 22.84
C ALA A 631 14.64 8.05 23.08
N ILE A 632 15.28 8.67 22.07
CA ILE A 632 16.64 9.19 22.20
C ILE A 632 16.67 10.37 23.17
N MET A 633 15.70 11.28 23.08
CA MET A 633 15.57 12.42 23.98
C MET A 633 15.36 12.00 25.44
N ASN A 634 14.63 10.92 25.66
CA ASN A 634 14.43 10.31 26.98
C ASN A 634 15.57 9.38 27.43
N GLY A 635 16.73 9.42 26.76
CA GLY A 635 17.97 8.78 27.20
C GLY A 635 18.22 7.38 26.66
N LEU A 636 17.44 6.91 25.64
CA LEU A 636 17.77 5.65 24.98
C LEU A 636 19.05 5.84 24.13
N PRO A 637 20.10 5.02 24.32
CA PRO A 637 21.32 5.13 23.54
C PRO A 637 21.06 4.96 22.03
N PRO A 638 21.67 5.79 21.17
CA PRO A 638 21.42 5.75 19.72
C PRO A 638 21.67 4.40 19.06
N HIS A 639 22.66 3.62 19.53
CA HIS A 639 22.94 2.29 19.00
C HIS A 639 21.84 1.27 19.36
N ILE A 640 21.22 1.40 20.54
CA ILE A 640 20.05 0.60 20.93
C ILE A 640 18.84 1.04 20.11
N ALA A 641 18.63 2.36 19.94
CA ALA A 641 17.59 2.88 19.08
C ALA A 641 17.74 2.40 17.62
N GLN A 642 18.99 2.24 17.14
CA GLN A 642 19.27 1.64 15.82
C GLN A 642 18.77 0.19 15.73
N ILE A 643 19.06 -0.62 16.72
CA ILE A 643 18.62 -2.04 16.79
C ILE A 643 17.10 -2.11 16.82
N ILE A 644 16.46 -1.36 17.71
CA ILE A 644 15.00 -1.28 17.85
C ILE A 644 14.35 -0.83 16.54
N ALA A 645 14.95 0.12 15.86
CA ALA A 645 14.49 0.59 14.57
C ALA A 645 14.79 -0.38 13.41
N GLY A 646 15.74 -1.30 13.53
CA GLY A 646 16.24 -2.13 12.43
C GLY A 646 16.89 -1.29 11.34
N HIS A 647 17.70 -0.28 11.72
CA HIS A 647 18.48 0.49 10.76
C HIS A 647 19.84 -0.18 10.56
N ARG A 648 20.24 -0.47 9.31
CA ARG A 648 21.57 -1.03 9.00
C ARG A 648 22.70 -0.04 9.32
N ASP A 649 22.44 1.25 9.10
CA ASP A 649 23.40 2.33 9.31
C ASP A 649 22.98 3.20 10.50
N ILE A 650 23.89 3.36 11.48
CA ILE A 650 23.67 4.20 12.65
C ILE A 650 23.47 5.68 12.27
N ASN A 651 24.01 6.13 11.15
CA ASN A 651 23.84 7.49 10.68
C ASN A 651 22.35 7.80 10.39
N VAL A 652 21.58 6.80 10.01
CA VAL A 652 20.12 6.93 9.86
C VAL A 652 19.49 7.26 11.21
N THR A 653 19.91 6.59 12.29
CA THR A 653 19.40 6.84 13.65
C THR A 653 19.93 8.15 14.22
N LEU A 654 21.20 8.45 14.02
CA LEU A 654 21.80 9.74 14.40
C LEU A 654 21.19 10.94 13.67
N GLY A 655 20.58 10.69 12.51
CA GLY A 655 19.78 11.68 11.81
C GLY A 655 18.61 12.24 12.62
N TYR A 656 18.13 11.53 13.62
CA TYR A 656 17.06 11.97 14.52
C TYR A 656 17.58 12.76 15.72
N LYS A 657 18.91 12.80 15.95
CA LYS A 657 19.55 13.45 17.10
C LYS A 657 19.70 14.97 16.98
N ALA A 658 19.49 15.55 15.82
CA ALA A 658 19.80 16.97 15.55
C ALA A 658 18.70 17.95 15.98
N VAL A 659 17.78 17.57 16.89
CA VAL A 659 16.55 18.33 17.07
C VAL A 659 16.68 19.43 18.14
N TYR A 660 17.34 19.18 19.28
CA TYR A 660 17.40 20.14 20.38
C TYR A 660 18.73 20.05 21.16
N PRO A 661 19.62 21.07 21.10
CA PRO A 661 20.87 21.07 21.86
C PRO A 661 20.66 20.99 23.39
N ASP A 662 19.68 21.74 23.93
CA ASP A 662 19.40 21.81 25.36
C ASP A 662 18.91 20.46 25.92
N GLU A 663 18.09 19.75 25.17
CA GLU A 663 17.57 18.44 25.56
C GLU A 663 18.64 17.33 25.49
N ALA A 664 19.61 17.43 24.59
CA ALA A 664 20.75 16.52 24.56
C ALA A 664 21.65 16.71 25.81
N ILE A 665 21.79 17.93 26.26
CA ILE A 665 22.50 18.26 27.51
C ILE A 665 21.73 17.72 28.71
N GLN A 666 20.42 17.94 28.80
CA GLN A 666 19.57 17.44 29.89
C GLN A 666 19.56 15.90 29.94
N ALA A 667 19.43 15.24 28.79
CA ALA A 667 19.47 13.77 28.71
C ALA A 667 20.84 13.21 29.15
N HIS A 668 21.94 13.90 28.83
CA HIS A 668 23.27 13.51 29.25
C HIS A 668 23.46 13.70 30.77
N LEU A 669 22.98 14.82 31.31
CA LEU A 669 22.99 15.08 32.75
C LEU A 669 22.17 14.01 33.52
N ALA A 670 20.98 13.68 33.02
CA ALA A 670 20.16 12.63 33.61
C ALA A 670 20.79 11.22 33.50
N PHE A 671 21.50 10.94 32.42
CA PHE A 671 22.30 9.70 32.29
C PHE A 671 23.42 9.66 33.29
N LEU A 672 24.18 10.76 33.46
CA LEU A 672 25.24 10.88 34.43
C LEU A 672 24.71 10.73 35.87
N ALA A 673 23.56 11.33 36.18
CA ALA A 673 22.90 11.20 37.48
C ALA A 673 22.46 9.75 37.75
N ARG A 674 21.86 9.04 36.78
CA ARG A 674 21.53 7.63 36.91
C ARG A 674 22.74 6.73 37.08
N ARG A 675 23.80 6.99 36.32
CA ARG A 675 25.06 6.26 36.46
C ARG A 675 25.70 6.48 37.83
N ARG A 676 25.58 7.68 38.37
CA ARG A 676 26.00 8.00 39.75
C ARG A 676 25.17 7.24 40.77
N ALA A 677 23.86 7.19 40.66
CA ALA A 677 22.97 6.49 41.58
C ALA A 677 23.16 4.97 41.64
N LEU A 678 23.83 4.36 40.67
CA LEU A 678 24.14 2.94 40.61
C LEU A 678 25.49 2.57 41.21
N ARG A 679 26.27 3.54 41.77
CA ARG A 679 27.57 3.28 42.38
C ARG A 679 27.55 3.56 43.89
N PRO A 680 28.41 2.91 44.69
CA PRO A 680 28.51 3.16 46.13
C PRO A 680 28.85 4.63 46.43
N THR A 681 28.23 5.18 47.47
CA THR A 681 28.30 6.64 47.84
C THR A 681 29.74 7.07 48.19
N GLU A 682 30.63 6.14 48.49
CA GLU A 682 32.03 6.42 48.86
C GLU A 682 32.91 6.88 47.68
N GLU A 683 32.45 6.70 46.44
CA GLU A 683 33.17 7.17 45.24
C GLU A 683 32.79 8.59 44.80
N TYR A 684 31.86 9.26 45.49
CA TYR A 684 31.32 10.56 45.08
C TYR A 684 31.75 11.66 46.02
N ARG A 685 32.97 12.17 45.84
CA ARG A 685 33.28 13.49 46.34
C ARG A 685 33.01 14.54 45.24
N THR A 686 32.54 15.71 45.66
CA THR A 686 32.46 16.88 44.77
C THR A 686 33.90 17.41 44.60
N PRO A 687 34.46 17.50 43.39
CA PRO A 687 35.78 18.10 43.19
C PRO A 687 35.81 19.54 43.74
N THR A 688 36.91 19.92 44.35
CA THR A 688 37.14 21.30 44.72
C THR A 688 37.42 22.17 43.47
N ASP A 689 37.24 23.47 43.56
CA ASP A 689 37.54 24.40 42.47
C ASP A 689 39.00 24.30 42.02
N ALA A 690 39.92 24.10 42.95
CA ALA A 690 41.34 23.88 42.68
C ALA A 690 41.61 22.57 41.87
N GLU A 691 40.90 21.50 42.18
CA GLU A 691 40.97 20.23 41.40
C GLU A 691 40.34 20.36 40.02
N TRP A 692 39.30 21.18 39.89
CA TRP A 692 38.75 21.51 38.59
C TRP A 692 39.71 22.39 37.75
N GLU A 693 40.41 23.35 38.38
CA GLU A 693 41.43 24.17 37.68
C GLU A 693 42.65 23.32 37.30
N GLU A 694 43.10 22.40 38.18
CA GLU A 694 44.15 21.44 37.86
C GLU A 694 43.76 20.49 36.74
N PHE A 695 42.51 19.96 36.76
CA PHE A 695 41.93 19.13 35.69
C PHE A 695 41.83 19.91 34.37
N LEU A 696 41.36 21.13 34.40
CA LEU A 696 41.29 21.98 33.21
C LEU A 696 42.69 22.38 32.72
N GLY A 697 43.67 22.57 33.63
CA GLY A 697 45.07 22.77 33.29
C GLY A 697 45.71 21.59 32.56
N HIS A 698 45.30 20.38 32.87
CA HIS A 698 45.71 19.17 32.10
C HIS A 698 45.18 19.14 30.67
N PHE A 699 44.17 19.90 30.35
CA PHE A 699 43.66 20.14 29.02
C PHE A 699 44.25 21.39 28.36
N GLU A 700 45.47 21.83 28.78
CA GLU A 700 46.23 22.83 28.01
C GLU A 700 46.32 22.32 26.56
N ARG A 701 45.62 23.01 25.68
CA ARG A 701 45.61 22.66 24.29
C ARG A 701 47.03 22.71 23.75
N ARG A 702 47.48 21.62 23.15
CA ARG A 702 48.83 21.49 22.59
C ARG A 702 49.03 22.68 21.60
N LYS A 703 49.94 23.61 21.92
CA LYS A 703 50.31 24.69 21.00
C LYS A 703 51.10 24.12 19.84
N VAL A 704 50.70 24.44 18.66
CA VAL A 704 51.43 24.11 17.41
C VAL A 704 51.77 25.42 16.70
N ALA A 705 52.79 25.40 15.80
CA ALA A 705 53.34 26.63 15.18
C ALA A 705 52.31 27.60 14.59
N THR A 706 51.17 27.11 14.16
CA THR A 706 50.11 27.91 13.48
C THR A 706 48.81 28.00 14.27
N GLY A 707 48.79 27.54 15.54
CA GLY A 707 47.61 27.59 16.39
C GLY A 707 47.58 26.58 17.52
N THR A 708 46.41 25.99 17.81
CA THR A 708 46.24 25.01 18.87
C THR A 708 45.66 23.69 18.32
N CYS A 709 46.12 22.58 18.89
CA CYS A 709 45.65 21.25 18.54
C CYS A 709 44.51 20.81 19.49
N GLY A 710 43.38 20.33 18.96
CA GLY A 710 42.26 19.80 19.75
C GLY A 710 42.49 18.39 20.32
N ARG A 711 43.64 17.78 20.10
CA ARG A 711 44.01 16.49 20.74
C ARG A 711 44.47 16.66 22.16
N ALA A 712 44.24 15.64 23.00
CA ALA A 712 44.75 15.57 24.33
C ALA A 712 46.31 15.60 24.32
N PHE A 713 46.91 16.32 25.29
CA PHE A 713 48.35 16.42 25.47
C PHE A 713 48.97 15.03 25.59
N ALA A 714 50.17 14.82 25.00
CA ALA A 714 50.90 13.55 24.98
C ALA A 714 50.27 12.37 24.22
N THR A 715 49.18 12.55 23.45
CA THR A 715 48.70 11.48 22.57
C THR A 715 49.47 11.47 21.24
N PRO A 716 49.88 10.30 20.71
CA PRO A 716 50.58 10.22 19.42
C PRO A 716 49.68 10.74 18.28
N CYS A 717 50.31 11.48 17.37
CA CYS A 717 49.58 12.08 16.24
C CYS A 717 50.09 11.49 14.90
N VAL A 718 49.27 10.77 14.20
CA VAL A 718 49.60 10.27 12.84
C VAL A 718 49.76 11.38 11.79
N HIS A 719 49.36 12.62 12.10
CA HIS A 719 49.49 13.80 11.25
C HIS A 719 50.58 14.78 11.76
N GLU A 720 51.58 14.31 12.51
CA GLU A 720 52.66 15.15 12.99
C GLU A 720 53.28 15.89 11.80
N HIS A 721 53.47 17.18 11.95
CA HIS A 721 53.92 18.13 10.93
C HIS A 721 52.90 18.47 9.77
N SER A 722 51.72 17.86 9.76
CA SER A 722 50.65 18.15 8.75
C SER A 722 49.44 18.90 9.34
N CYS A 723 49.68 19.76 10.31
CA CYS A 723 48.63 20.44 11.09
C CYS A 723 47.67 21.28 10.26
N LEU A 724 48.10 21.89 9.15
CA LEU A 724 47.25 22.67 8.28
C LEU A 724 46.15 21.84 7.60
N ARG A 725 46.35 20.53 7.37
CA ARG A 725 45.38 19.60 6.83
C ARG A 725 44.42 19.03 7.89
N CYS A 726 44.74 19.25 9.17
CA CYS A 726 44.01 18.60 10.26
C CYS A 726 42.76 19.35 10.64
N ALA A 727 41.62 18.62 10.73
CA ALA A 727 40.36 19.17 11.19
C ALA A 727 40.36 19.60 12.68
N LEU A 728 41.25 18.99 13.49
CA LEU A 728 41.39 19.33 14.91
C LEU A 728 42.35 20.50 15.17
N HIS A 729 42.98 21.04 14.14
CA HIS A 729 43.82 22.22 14.24
C HIS A 729 42.97 23.49 14.21
N TRP A 730 43.11 24.30 15.25
CA TRP A 730 42.44 25.60 15.41
C TRP A 730 43.48 26.71 15.17
N PRO A 731 43.40 27.39 14.03
CA PRO A 731 44.37 28.39 13.70
C PRO A 731 44.29 29.61 14.62
N ASP A 732 45.46 30.10 15.03
CA ASP A 732 45.56 31.33 15.80
C ASP A 732 45.43 32.58 14.89
N PRO A 733 44.55 33.53 15.14
CA PRO A 733 44.47 34.75 14.38
C PRO A 733 45.80 35.52 14.30
N ALA A 734 46.61 35.49 15.34
CA ALA A 734 47.95 36.09 15.35
C ALA A 734 48.93 35.46 14.37
N GLN A 735 48.68 34.19 13.92
CA GLN A 735 49.50 33.48 12.95
C GLN A 735 48.96 33.55 11.51
N ARG A 736 48.04 34.48 11.24
CA ARG A 736 47.41 34.60 9.92
C ARG A 736 48.44 34.85 8.81
N ASP A 737 49.37 35.78 9.06
CA ASP A 737 50.40 36.14 8.07
C ASP A 737 51.35 34.98 7.78
N ARG A 738 51.67 34.17 8.78
CA ARG A 738 52.46 32.96 8.62
C ARG A 738 51.73 31.87 7.80
N ILE A 739 50.42 31.71 7.96
CA ILE A 739 49.63 30.80 7.17
C ILE A 739 49.50 31.28 5.71
N ALA A 740 49.43 32.62 5.51
CA ALA A 740 49.42 33.20 4.17
C ALA A 740 50.76 32.99 3.47
N GLU A 741 51.90 33.18 4.14
CA GLU A 741 53.23 32.88 3.61
C GLU A 741 53.38 31.39 3.21
N ILE A 742 52.88 30.47 4.05
CA ILE A 742 52.85 29.02 3.75
C ILE A 742 52.01 28.75 2.48
N ARG A 743 50.86 29.40 2.32
CA ARG A 743 50.00 29.28 1.14
C ARG A 743 50.75 29.73 -0.14
N GLU A 744 51.46 30.87 -0.09
CA GLU A 744 52.21 31.38 -1.22
C GLU A 744 53.35 30.41 -1.60
N ASN A 745 54.08 29.92 -0.61
CA ASN A 745 55.13 28.93 -0.80
C ASN A 745 54.59 27.62 -1.43
N LEU A 746 53.44 27.12 -0.92
CA LEU A 746 52.79 25.94 -1.49
C LEU A 746 52.39 26.18 -2.95
N THR A 747 51.94 27.35 -3.32
CA THR A 747 51.56 27.70 -4.70
C THR A 747 52.79 27.72 -5.60
N ALA A 748 53.92 28.26 -5.15
CA ALA A 748 55.16 28.29 -5.89
C ALA A 748 55.72 26.85 -6.10
N ARG A 749 55.67 26.02 -5.06
CA ARG A 749 56.12 24.61 -5.15
C ARG A 749 55.23 23.75 -6.04
N ILE A 750 53.94 24.00 -6.09
CA ILE A 750 53.03 23.31 -7.03
C ILE A 750 53.41 23.65 -8.46
N ALA A 751 53.69 24.94 -8.75
CA ALA A 751 54.12 25.36 -10.08
C ALA A 751 55.48 24.74 -10.47
N GLU A 752 56.37 24.52 -9.52
CA GLU A 752 57.64 23.82 -9.74
C GLU A 752 57.39 22.33 -9.98
N ALA A 753 56.62 21.63 -9.15
CA ALA A 753 56.32 20.21 -9.28
C ALA A 753 55.56 19.92 -10.60
N ASP A 754 54.66 20.77 -11.03
CA ASP A 754 53.94 20.64 -12.30
C ASP A 754 54.90 20.84 -13.50
N ARG A 755 55.92 21.72 -13.42
CA ARG A 755 56.94 21.88 -14.47
C ARG A 755 57.91 20.68 -14.56
N GLU A 756 58.30 20.12 -13.41
CA GLU A 756 59.25 19.00 -13.35
C GLU A 756 58.53 17.63 -13.50
N GLY A 757 57.18 17.61 -13.61
CA GLY A 757 56.40 16.40 -13.83
C GLY A 757 56.23 15.51 -12.61
N TRP A 758 56.41 16.06 -11.39
CA TRP A 758 56.28 15.31 -10.12
C TRP A 758 54.82 15.24 -9.69
N LEU A 759 54.01 14.46 -10.40
CA LEU A 759 52.55 14.40 -10.28
C LEU A 759 52.09 14.05 -8.84
N GLY A 760 52.75 13.09 -8.17
CA GLY A 760 52.39 12.68 -6.81
C GLY A 760 52.68 13.76 -5.77
N GLU A 761 53.79 14.50 -5.92
CA GLU A 761 54.14 15.64 -5.07
C GLU A 761 53.18 16.83 -5.30
N ALA A 762 52.88 17.14 -6.55
CA ALA A 762 51.95 18.20 -6.93
C ALA A 762 50.56 17.95 -6.30
N GLU A 763 50.06 16.71 -6.32
CA GLU A 763 48.78 16.37 -5.71
C GLU A 763 48.80 16.53 -4.18
N GLY A 764 49.83 16.07 -3.50
CA GLY A 764 50.04 16.24 -2.09
C GLY A 764 50.13 17.71 -1.63
N LEU A 765 50.82 18.55 -2.45
CA LEU A 765 50.92 19.98 -2.22
C LEU A 765 49.57 20.69 -2.45
N LYS A 766 48.77 20.31 -3.44
CA LYS A 766 47.40 20.83 -3.70
C LYS A 766 46.46 20.57 -2.52
N ILE A 767 46.53 19.39 -1.86
CA ILE A 767 45.78 19.09 -0.65
C ILE A 767 46.22 20.00 0.50
N SER A 768 47.53 20.27 0.64
CA SER A 768 48.07 21.19 1.66
C SER A 768 47.64 22.63 1.44
N LEU A 769 47.60 23.07 0.19
CA LEU A 769 47.15 24.38 -0.22
C LEU A 769 45.66 24.57 0.10
N ALA A 770 44.83 23.57 -0.15
CA ALA A 770 43.43 23.60 0.21
C ALA A 770 43.25 23.74 1.73
N GLY A 771 44.04 22.99 2.51
CA GLY A 771 44.06 23.11 3.99
C GLY A 771 44.46 24.50 4.46
N ALA A 772 45.49 25.10 3.89
CA ALA A 772 45.94 26.44 4.24
C ALA A 772 44.86 27.51 3.93
N ASN A 773 44.20 27.40 2.78
CA ASN A 773 43.08 28.28 2.40
C ASN A 773 41.89 28.15 3.37
N ASP A 774 41.55 26.94 3.77
CA ASP A 774 40.49 26.69 4.75
C ASP A 774 40.81 27.31 6.12
N LYS A 775 42.08 27.23 6.57
CA LYS A 775 42.50 27.85 7.85
C LYS A 775 42.48 29.38 7.79
N LEU A 776 42.92 29.97 6.70
CA LEU A 776 42.78 31.42 6.48
C LEU A 776 41.33 31.86 6.50
N ALA A 777 40.45 31.12 5.81
CA ALA A 777 39.02 31.42 5.79
C ALA A 777 38.35 31.25 7.20
N GLN A 778 38.89 30.36 8.04
CA GLN A 778 38.44 30.20 9.43
C GLN A 778 38.85 31.42 10.29
N ILE A 779 40.07 31.91 10.12
CA ILE A 779 40.57 33.15 10.82
C ILE A 779 39.75 34.36 10.36
N ASP A 780 39.57 34.58 9.04
CA ASP A 780 38.86 35.71 8.49
C ASP A 780 37.38 35.74 8.89
N ARG A 781 36.74 34.55 9.05
CA ARG A 781 35.38 34.49 9.61
C ARG A 781 35.32 34.90 11.07
N ARG A 782 36.31 34.50 11.87
CA ARG A 782 36.39 34.86 13.30
C ARG A 782 36.63 36.36 13.52
N THR A 783 37.44 37.01 12.69
CA THR A 783 37.74 38.45 12.77
C THR A 783 36.58 39.33 12.30
N ARG A 784 35.70 38.79 11.45
CA ARG A 784 34.48 39.48 10.95
C ARG A 784 33.29 39.40 11.89
N THR A 785 33.31 38.55 12.92
CA THR A 785 32.20 38.41 13.89
C THR A 785 32.59 39.20 15.14
N PRO A 786 32.01 40.37 15.36
CA PRO A 786 32.33 41.16 16.57
C PRO A 786 31.60 40.56 17.78
N GLY A 787 32.37 40.08 18.70
CA GLY A 787 31.94 39.63 20.03
C GLY A 787 31.90 38.09 20.23
N PRO A 788 32.10 37.63 21.45
CA PRO A 788 31.91 36.25 21.78
C PRO A 788 30.44 35.88 21.53
N VAL A 789 30.17 34.96 20.61
CA VAL A 789 28.89 34.30 20.56
C VAL A 789 28.75 33.56 21.88
N GLY A 790 27.95 34.12 22.79
CA GLY A 790 27.58 33.42 24.02
C GLY A 790 26.84 32.17 23.63
N LEU A 791 27.52 31.03 23.70
CA LEU A 791 26.95 29.69 23.41
C LEU A 791 25.97 29.26 24.52
N GLY A 792 25.45 30.22 25.33
CA GLY A 792 24.51 29.94 26.42
C GLY A 792 25.06 28.97 27.49
N MET A 793 26.37 28.71 27.50
CA MET A 793 26.96 27.93 28.59
C MET A 793 26.98 28.82 29.81
N PRO A 794 26.21 28.47 30.88
CA PRO A 794 26.30 29.19 32.13
C PRO A 794 27.75 29.10 32.64
N ALA A 795 28.26 30.25 33.12
CA ALA A 795 29.54 30.24 33.83
C ALA A 795 29.47 29.20 34.96
N LEU A 796 30.56 28.47 35.22
CA LEU A 796 30.62 27.43 36.26
C LEU A 796 30.05 27.87 37.60
N SER A 797 30.19 29.14 37.94
CA SER A 797 29.59 29.77 39.12
C SER A 797 28.05 29.77 39.16
N GLN A 798 27.38 29.62 38.01
CA GLN A 798 25.91 29.53 37.95
C GLN A 798 25.40 28.11 38.08
N VAL A 799 26.22 27.10 37.81
CA VAL A 799 25.89 25.64 37.92
C VAL A 799 26.12 25.15 39.35
N SER A 800 27.12 25.67 40.07
CA SER A 800 27.43 25.29 41.45
C SER A 800 26.44 25.78 42.51
N GLY A 801 25.52 26.66 42.17
CA GLY A 801 24.49 27.19 43.08
C GLY A 801 23.12 26.52 43.03
N ARG A 802 23.00 25.39 42.28
CA ARG A 802 21.73 24.65 42.11
C ARG A 802 21.89 23.13 42.20
N LEU A 803 22.81 22.67 43.04
CA LEU A 803 22.84 21.27 43.49
C LEU A 803 22.35 21.16 44.93
#